data_55aedde98500e7618a42a898f0efdcf8
#
_entry.id   55aedde98500e7618a42a898f0efdcf8
#
_cell.length_a   1.000
_cell.length_b   1.000
_cell.length_c   1.000
_cell.angle_alpha   90.00
_cell.angle_beta   90.00
_cell.angle_gamma   90.00
#
_symmetry.space_group_name_H-M   'P 1'
#
loop_
_entity.id
_entity.type
_entity.pdbx_description
1 polymer ?
#
loop_
_entity_poly.entity_id
_entity_poly.type
_entity_poly.pdbx_seq_one_letter_code
_entity_poly.pdbx_strand_id
1 'polypeptide(L)'
;MAKKMLFLFVLLLSLTGMLKAQVTTAGMSGKVVADEEAVIGATVVAVHEPSGTSYGTVTNIDGRFSLQGMRSGGPYKVTVSYVGYQTAIYTGIQLQLGETYSLNVTLHEASELLGEITITASKSKFSAEKTGATTNISSEQLTTLPSINRSISDFTRISPYASGNSFGGRDGRSNTFTVDGANLNNNFGLSSGLPGGGNPISLDAIDEVQVVIAPYDVRQANFIGAGINAITKSGTNAYRGSAYMYFNNEVMRGNKIGDTDFGVRAEESKTVYGATFGGPIIKDKLFFFANVEYEKSPQQVITWRAAKEGETPNNSTISRTTEADLAEFSQILKDKYRYNTGSFTDFPADVTNLKLLGRIDWNINQGNKLSVRYNFTNNKTWEAPNGSSGNTGYRLAYNRVSAYSMSYANSCYSLQNIVNSATAELNSRFSSNVSNQLLFTYSDMKDERGTNSSPFPFIDIMAGYYENGNQILEPYMTAGYELFTYNNLVKNTVMTIVDNFTYYLGAHKLTAGISYERQKAGNSYMRNGTGYYRYSSFEDFKNGAAPESFALAYGYNGNTKPSADVKFGQLGVYLQDEWNIRDNFKLTAGIRMDNLSFLNDIMRNQAIYDLDFNGMHIDTGAWPDSKLQFSPRVGFTWDVFNDKTLKVRGGSGFFTGRIPLVFFTNMPTNSGMIQNLVSITTRYKDGVVTSRDPRLELLKGNMITDVNQMISTLGLPTSISPEEGVLPSSVVGIDPDFKMPQVWKTSLALDYQLPVSFPLTVTLEGMFSKDINAVRQYNYNVQAPDKDTWSRFNGPDDRYIYPENFLQHTNISSANVLTNTSKGWGWTGNITVMAEPAKNVNIMAAYTHTESKEISGMPGSDANSAWTNVPSINGPNSSGLMRSQYVTPNRVVASINWRVHLNKKTSSNFSLFYSGYSSSGYSFMYSNDMNGNGVTNDLIYIPKTKDEIKFTSTEDADAFWKFVNQDPYLKK
;
A
#
# COMPACT_ATOMS: atom_id res chain seq x y z
N MET A 1 -39.57 24.89 20.06
CA MET A 1 -38.16 24.43 20.12
C MET A 1 -37.80 23.48 18.98
N ALA A 2 -38.54 22.41 18.73
CA ALA A 2 -38.21 21.44 17.66
C ALA A 2 -38.13 22.04 16.24
N LYS A 3 -39.00 22.96 15.84
CA LYS A 3 -38.91 23.64 14.51
C LYS A 3 -37.71 24.57 14.38
N LYS A 4 -37.23 25.21 15.47
CA LYS A 4 -35.99 26.01 15.46
C LYS A 4 -34.75 25.12 15.46
N MET A 5 -34.76 23.98 16.10
CA MET A 5 -33.70 22.96 16.01
C MET A 5 -33.66 22.33 14.64
N LEU A 6 -34.81 22.02 14.04
CA LEU A 6 -34.87 21.47 12.65
C LEU A 6 -34.39 22.51 11.65
N PHE A 7 -34.73 23.78 11.80
CA PHE A 7 -34.26 24.87 10.94
C PHE A 7 -32.75 25.12 11.12
N LEU A 8 -32.26 25.08 12.38
CA LEU A 8 -30.81 25.14 12.66
C LEU A 8 -30.07 23.93 12.09
N PHE A 9 -30.66 22.74 12.14
CA PHE A 9 -30.14 21.50 11.59
C PHE A 9 -30.11 21.55 10.05
N VAL A 10 -31.17 22.07 9.41
CA VAL A 10 -31.23 22.27 7.96
C VAL A 10 -30.28 23.39 7.52
N LEU A 11 -30.14 24.45 8.29
CA LEU A 11 -29.19 25.54 8.03
C LEU A 11 -27.73 25.07 8.21
N LEU A 12 -27.44 24.25 9.20
CA LEU A 12 -26.14 23.57 9.37
C LEU A 12 -25.87 22.61 8.20
N LEU A 13 -26.86 21.87 7.71
CA LEU A 13 -26.76 21.01 6.53
C LEU A 13 -26.52 21.80 5.24
N SER A 14 -27.00 23.03 5.13
CA SER A 14 -26.83 23.88 3.94
C SER A 14 -25.48 24.64 3.92
N LEU A 15 -24.83 24.80 5.07
CA LEU A 15 -23.52 25.46 5.21
C LEU A 15 -22.35 24.48 5.23
N THR A 16 -22.60 23.16 5.36
CA THR A 16 -21.56 22.13 5.41
C THR A 16 -21.37 21.42 4.06
N GLY A 17 -20.95 22.09 3.09
CA GLY A 17 -20.31 21.44 1.94
C GLY A 17 -18.95 20.88 2.35
N MET A 18 -18.89 19.55 2.67
CA MET A 18 -17.73 18.66 2.48
C MET A 18 -16.73 18.47 3.64
N LEU A 19 -16.77 17.29 4.39
CA LEU A 19 -15.76 16.97 5.44
C LEU A 19 -15.58 15.45 5.80
N LYS A 20 -14.37 14.89 6.08
CA LYS A 20 -14.05 13.44 6.43
C LYS A 20 -13.16 13.17 7.65
N ALA A 21 -13.42 12.11 8.46
CA ALA A 21 -12.72 11.79 9.70
C ALA A 21 -11.68 10.66 9.67
N GLN A 22 -10.62 10.81 10.50
CA GLN A 22 -9.66 9.78 10.91
C GLN A 22 -9.32 9.95 12.39
N VAL A 23 -8.84 8.88 13.07
CA VAL A 23 -8.55 8.91 14.49
C VAL A 23 -7.11 9.39 14.72
N THR A 24 -6.96 10.54 15.37
CA THR A 24 -5.69 11.21 15.66
C THR A 24 -5.47 11.50 17.14
N THR A 25 -6.49 11.22 17.98
CA THR A 25 -6.52 11.57 19.41
C THR A 25 -6.94 10.39 20.26
N ALA A 26 -6.77 10.53 21.57
CA ALA A 26 -7.29 9.64 22.59
C ALA A 26 -8.47 10.29 23.35
N GLY A 27 -9.09 9.55 24.24
CA GLY A 27 -10.14 10.04 25.11
C GLY A 27 -10.04 9.49 26.54
N MET A 28 -10.83 10.06 27.44
CA MET A 28 -11.03 9.55 28.80
C MET A 28 -12.51 9.68 29.19
N SER A 29 -13.07 8.65 29.79
CA SER A 29 -14.45 8.66 30.31
C SER A 29 -14.51 7.93 31.64
N GLY A 30 -15.57 8.13 32.38
CA GLY A 30 -15.77 7.42 33.63
C GLY A 30 -16.98 7.89 34.38
N LYS A 31 -17.15 7.36 35.60
CA LYS A 31 -18.21 7.70 36.53
C LYS A 31 -17.60 8.09 37.86
N VAL A 32 -18.17 9.12 38.50
CA VAL A 32 -17.81 9.55 39.82
C VAL A 32 -18.97 9.22 40.75
N VAL A 33 -18.68 8.48 41.81
CA VAL A 33 -19.65 8.07 42.84
C VAL A 33 -19.15 8.44 44.24
N ALA A 34 -20.07 8.63 45.17
CA ALA A 34 -19.78 8.71 46.57
C ALA A 34 -20.89 7.92 47.30
N ASP A 35 -20.51 7.03 48.22
CA ASP A 35 -21.47 6.13 48.93
C ASP A 35 -22.42 5.40 47.96
N GLU A 36 -21.87 4.91 46.82
CA GLU A 36 -22.59 4.26 45.73
C GLU A 36 -23.54 5.15 44.91
N GLU A 37 -23.75 6.42 45.30
CA GLU A 37 -24.58 7.38 44.58
C GLU A 37 -23.75 8.16 43.50
N ALA A 38 -24.42 8.56 42.43
CA ALA A 38 -23.81 9.35 41.36
C ALA A 38 -23.53 10.79 41.83
N VAL A 39 -22.31 11.27 41.72
CA VAL A 39 -21.92 12.65 42.04
C VAL A 39 -22.11 13.56 40.83
N ILE A 40 -23.11 14.44 40.90
CA ILE A 40 -23.47 15.40 39.85
C ILE A 40 -22.64 16.67 40.00
N GLY A 41 -22.02 17.16 38.93
CA GLY A 41 -21.27 18.42 38.93
C GLY A 41 -19.85 18.32 39.53
N ALA A 42 -19.33 17.12 39.79
CA ALA A 42 -17.94 16.95 40.19
C ALA A 42 -17.02 17.45 39.09
N THR A 43 -16.02 18.23 39.44
CA THR A 43 -15.03 18.76 38.51
C THR A 43 -13.95 17.71 38.23
N VAL A 44 -13.71 17.40 36.96
CA VAL A 44 -12.66 16.48 36.48
C VAL A 44 -11.67 17.25 35.62
N VAL A 45 -10.40 17.32 36.03
CA VAL A 45 -9.31 17.98 35.27
C VAL A 45 -8.20 17.01 35.01
N ALA A 46 -7.91 16.75 33.74
CA ALA A 46 -6.80 15.94 33.30
C ALA A 46 -5.70 16.84 32.71
N VAL A 47 -4.50 16.78 33.27
CA VAL A 47 -3.34 17.56 32.80
C VAL A 47 -2.31 16.60 32.18
N HIS A 48 -1.95 16.82 30.92
CA HIS A 48 -0.81 16.18 30.30
C HIS A 48 0.47 16.78 30.86
N GLU A 49 1.11 16.10 31.83
CA GLU A 49 2.22 16.67 32.59
C GLU A 49 3.38 17.17 31.72
N PRO A 50 3.80 16.49 30.61
CA PRO A 50 4.91 16.96 29.79
C PRO A 50 4.65 18.31 29.12
N SER A 51 3.39 18.64 28.75
CA SER A 51 3.06 19.87 28.02
C SER A 51 2.23 20.86 28.87
N GLY A 52 1.80 20.50 30.09
CA GLY A 52 0.90 21.30 30.88
C GLY A 52 -0.50 21.46 30.27
N THR A 53 -0.79 20.77 29.12
CA THR A 53 -2.09 20.88 28.45
C THR A 53 -3.19 20.32 29.34
N SER A 54 -4.17 21.15 29.66
CA SER A 54 -5.28 20.83 30.54
C SER A 54 -6.54 20.50 29.73
N TYR A 55 -7.27 19.50 30.22
CA TYR A 55 -8.60 19.08 29.74
C TYR A 55 -9.52 19.01 30.98
N GLY A 56 -10.56 19.77 31.00
CA GLY A 56 -11.46 19.83 32.17
C GLY A 56 -12.89 19.56 31.79
N THR A 57 -13.70 18.92 32.67
CA THR A 57 -15.15 18.68 32.51
C THR A 57 -15.82 18.63 33.86
N VAL A 58 -17.15 18.57 33.85
CA VAL A 58 -17.96 18.25 35.04
C VAL A 58 -18.79 17.01 34.78
N THR A 59 -19.12 16.28 35.82
CA THR A 59 -19.97 15.09 35.72
C THR A 59 -21.44 15.49 35.47
N ASN A 60 -22.14 14.66 34.69
CA ASN A 60 -23.55 14.82 34.36
C ASN A 60 -24.46 14.25 35.47
N ILE A 61 -25.78 14.20 35.23
CA ILE A 61 -26.80 13.70 36.17
C ILE A 61 -26.61 12.23 36.58
N ASP A 62 -25.89 11.43 35.78
CA ASP A 62 -25.57 10.04 36.07
C ASP A 62 -24.17 9.90 36.72
N GLY A 63 -23.54 10.99 37.11
CA GLY A 63 -22.17 11.04 37.62
C GLY A 63 -21.11 10.78 36.56
N ARG A 64 -21.47 10.72 35.27
CA ARG A 64 -20.53 10.37 34.15
C ARG A 64 -19.85 11.61 33.62
N PHE A 65 -18.59 11.43 33.21
CA PHE A 65 -17.81 12.46 32.53
C PHE A 65 -17.15 11.89 31.26
N SER A 66 -16.79 12.77 30.32
CA SER A 66 -15.99 12.42 29.13
C SER A 66 -15.10 13.58 28.72
N LEU A 67 -13.86 13.25 28.38
CA LEU A 67 -12.85 14.13 27.82
C LEU A 67 -12.41 13.56 26.48
N GLN A 68 -12.54 14.32 25.41
CA GLN A 68 -12.18 13.93 24.04
C GLN A 68 -11.11 14.86 23.46
N GLY A 69 -10.52 14.48 22.32
CA GLY A 69 -9.47 15.25 21.66
C GLY A 69 -8.21 15.37 22.54
N MET A 70 -7.95 14.36 23.38
CA MET A 70 -6.76 14.30 24.23
C MET A 70 -5.56 13.81 23.45
N ARG A 71 -4.37 14.31 23.78
CA ARG A 71 -3.12 13.77 23.24
C ARG A 71 -2.97 12.32 23.67
N SER A 72 -2.52 11.46 22.77
CA SER A 72 -2.04 10.12 23.11
C SER A 72 -0.75 10.19 23.94
N GLY A 73 -0.42 9.13 24.67
CA GLY A 73 0.73 9.07 25.58
C GLY A 73 0.43 9.63 26.97
N GLY A 74 1.39 10.32 27.57
CA GLY A 74 1.31 10.86 28.92
C GLY A 74 2.70 11.07 29.53
N PRO A 75 2.84 11.08 30.89
CA PRO A 75 1.82 10.79 31.87
C PRO A 75 0.79 11.92 32.05
N TYR A 76 -0.42 11.51 32.43
CA TYR A 76 -1.48 12.44 32.84
C TYR A 76 -1.66 12.41 34.37
N LYS A 77 -1.89 13.60 34.93
CA LYS A 77 -2.43 13.79 36.27
C LYS A 77 -3.93 14.16 36.18
N VAL A 78 -4.80 13.34 36.75
CA VAL A 78 -6.25 13.59 36.76
C VAL A 78 -6.67 13.95 38.19
N THR A 79 -7.30 15.09 38.35
CA THR A 79 -7.84 15.60 39.63
C THR A 79 -9.36 15.60 39.56
N VAL A 80 -10.00 14.94 40.51
CA VAL A 80 -11.46 14.92 40.65
C VAL A 80 -11.81 15.54 41.97
N SER A 81 -12.61 16.62 41.95
CA SER A 81 -13.00 17.39 43.13
C SER A 81 -14.50 17.68 43.16
N TYR A 82 -15.06 17.67 44.36
CA TYR A 82 -16.43 18.03 44.63
C TYR A 82 -16.53 18.65 46.02
N VAL A 83 -17.46 19.60 46.20
CA VAL A 83 -17.62 20.31 47.49
C VAL A 83 -18.06 19.33 48.56
N GLY A 84 -17.37 19.33 49.70
CA GLY A 84 -17.64 18.44 50.86
C GLY A 84 -16.91 17.07 50.76
N TYR A 85 -16.15 16.81 49.70
CA TYR A 85 -15.44 15.54 49.50
C TYR A 85 -13.93 15.75 49.38
N GLN A 86 -13.16 14.73 49.74
CA GLN A 86 -11.71 14.72 49.53
C GLN A 86 -11.39 14.68 48.04
N THR A 87 -10.42 15.49 47.62
CA THR A 87 -9.93 15.52 46.22
C THR A 87 -9.20 14.23 45.90
N ALA A 88 -9.66 13.51 44.89
CA ALA A 88 -9.00 12.31 44.36
C ALA A 88 -8.04 12.69 43.22
N ILE A 89 -6.76 12.26 43.34
CA ILE A 89 -5.71 12.53 42.36
C ILE A 89 -5.19 11.21 41.81
N TYR A 90 -5.24 11.06 40.49
CA TYR A 90 -4.68 9.91 39.76
C TYR A 90 -3.47 10.36 38.95
N THR A 91 -2.35 9.70 39.12
CA THR A 91 -1.08 10.04 38.43
C THR A 91 -0.57 8.89 37.56
N GLY A 92 0.24 9.21 36.56
CA GLY A 92 0.91 8.20 35.74
C GLY A 92 0.02 7.58 34.64
N ILE A 93 -1.19 8.13 34.39
CA ILE A 93 -2.08 7.59 33.36
C ILE A 93 -1.47 7.80 31.98
N GLN A 94 -1.49 6.72 31.15
CA GLN A 94 -1.07 6.73 29.77
C GLN A 94 -2.28 6.48 28.86
N LEU A 95 -2.50 7.34 27.88
CA LEU A 95 -3.58 7.21 26.90
C LEU A 95 -3.06 6.59 25.62
N GLN A 96 -3.84 5.72 25.00
CA GLN A 96 -3.51 5.07 23.73
C GLN A 96 -4.30 5.69 22.58
N LEU A 97 -3.68 5.79 21.41
CA LEU A 97 -4.28 6.36 20.21
C LEU A 97 -5.58 5.63 19.84
N GLY A 98 -6.63 6.40 19.60
CA GLY A 98 -7.94 5.90 19.19
C GLY A 98 -8.72 5.15 20.25
N GLU A 99 -8.24 5.12 21.50
CA GLU A 99 -8.91 4.45 22.61
C GLU A 99 -9.43 5.46 23.64
N THR A 100 -10.47 5.06 24.36
CA THR A 100 -11.00 5.80 25.49
C THR A 100 -10.55 5.10 26.79
N TYR A 101 -9.83 5.83 27.65
CA TYR A 101 -9.42 5.33 28.95
C TYR A 101 -10.59 5.42 29.93
N SER A 102 -10.95 4.31 30.59
CA SER A 102 -12.03 4.24 31.57
C SER A 102 -11.51 4.50 32.99
N LEU A 103 -11.93 5.61 33.62
CA LEU A 103 -11.56 6.02 34.97
C LEU A 103 -12.81 6.20 35.85
N ASN A 104 -13.16 5.17 36.60
CA ASN A 104 -14.20 5.28 37.60
C ASN A 104 -13.60 5.74 38.92
N VAL A 105 -14.26 6.66 39.60
CA VAL A 105 -13.78 7.38 40.82
C VAL A 105 -14.80 7.27 41.94
N THR A 106 -14.36 6.83 43.10
CA THR A 106 -15.13 6.92 44.32
C THR A 106 -14.58 8.06 45.18
N LEU A 107 -15.39 9.05 45.51
CA LEU A 107 -15.07 10.13 46.43
C LEU A 107 -15.48 9.77 47.86
N HIS A 108 -14.66 10.16 48.79
CA HIS A 108 -14.92 9.99 50.23
C HIS A 108 -15.19 11.36 50.88
N GLU A 109 -16.09 11.42 51.86
CA GLU A 109 -16.39 12.66 52.61
C GLU A 109 -15.13 13.26 53.23
N ALA A 110 -15.03 14.57 53.22
CA ALA A 110 -13.92 15.28 53.85
C ALA A 110 -14.09 15.19 55.37
N SER A 111 -13.36 14.32 56.07
CA SER A 111 -13.17 14.40 57.50
C SER A 111 -12.27 15.61 57.84
N GLU A 112 -12.28 16.10 59.09
CA GLU A 112 -11.58 17.36 59.54
C GLU A 112 -10.06 17.40 59.22
N LEU A 113 -9.44 16.33 58.76
CA LEU A 113 -8.08 16.25 58.23
C LEU A 113 -8.12 16.38 56.70
N LEU A 114 -7.84 17.57 56.17
CA LEU A 114 -7.64 17.89 54.78
C LEU A 114 -6.45 17.06 54.21
N GLY A 115 -6.75 15.87 53.67
CA GLY A 115 -5.78 15.01 53.00
C GLY A 115 -6.17 14.79 51.54
N GLU A 116 -5.25 15.03 50.57
CA GLU A 116 -5.40 14.60 49.19
C GLU A 116 -5.14 13.08 49.13
N ILE A 117 -6.01 12.32 48.44
CA ILE A 117 -5.76 10.92 48.16
C ILE A 117 -5.08 10.82 46.81
N THR A 118 -3.80 10.48 46.80
CA THR A 118 -3.03 10.22 45.55
C THR A 118 -3.00 8.74 45.23
N ILE A 119 -3.53 8.36 44.08
CA ILE A 119 -3.55 6.99 43.55
C ILE A 119 -2.64 6.95 42.34
N THR A 120 -1.61 6.14 42.38
CA THR A 120 -0.79 5.87 41.20
C THR A 120 -1.54 4.87 40.28
N ALA A 121 -1.90 5.31 39.07
CA ALA A 121 -2.59 4.43 38.12
C ALA A 121 -1.73 3.22 37.77
N SER A 122 -2.31 2.04 37.86
CA SER A 122 -1.72 0.83 37.33
C SER A 122 -1.58 0.99 35.79
N LYS A 123 -0.46 0.54 35.23
CA LYS A 123 -0.24 0.49 33.78
C LYS A 123 -1.10 -0.56 33.06
N SER A 124 -2.22 -0.98 33.67
CA SER A 124 -3.08 -2.02 33.12
C SER A 124 -3.66 -1.60 31.77
N LYS A 125 -3.34 -2.39 30.74
CA LYS A 125 -3.93 -2.28 29.38
C LYS A 125 -5.43 -2.56 29.36
N PHE A 126 -6.01 -3.07 30.46
CA PHE A 126 -7.44 -3.29 30.65
C PHE A 126 -8.27 -2.04 30.88
N SER A 127 -7.63 -0.91 31.16
CA SER A 127 -8.34 0.36 31.33
C SER A 127 -8.83 0.95 30.01
N ALA A 128 -8.35 0.46 28.87
CA ALA A 128 -8.78 0.89 27.55
C ALA A 128 -10.04 0.15 27.10
N GLU A 129 -11.00 0.90 26.56
CA GLU A 129 -12.24 0.36 26.02
C GLU A 129 -12.08 0.05 24.53
N LYS A 130 -11.73 -1.21 24.21
CA LYS A 130 -11.60 -1.74 22.83
C LYS A 130 -12.89 -2.45 22.44
N THR A 131 -13.35 -2.25 21.20
CA THR A 131 -14.47 -3.01 20.65
C THR A 131 -14.03 -3.99 19.56
N GLY A 132 -12.97 -3.74 18.82
CA GLY A 132 -12.49 -4.53 17.69
C GLY A 132 -11.05 -5.02 17.81
N ALA A 133 -10.56 -5.68 16.77
CA ALA A 133 -9.18 -6.18 16.66
C ALA A 133 -8.21 -5.01 16.41
N THR A 134 -7.45 -4.64 17.43
CA THR A 134 -6.52 -3.49 17.40
C THR A 134 -5.19 -3.83 18.05
N THR A 135 -4.10 -3.37 17.46
CA THR A 135 -2.74 -3.42 18.02
C THR A 135 -2.18 -2.01 18.12
N ASN A 136 -1.87 -1.53 19.32
CA ASN A 136 -1.22 -0.24 19.55
C ASN A 136 0.26 -0.44 19.84
N ILE A 137 1.12 0.33 19.19
CA ILE A 137 2.58 0.30 19.29
C ILE A 137 3.00 1.66 19.83
N SER A 138 3.37 1.69 21.09
CA SER A 138 3.73 2.92 21.81
C SER A 138 5.10 3.46 21.41
N SER A 139 5.37 4.73 21.72
CA SER A 139 6.68 5.38 21.55
C SER A 139 7.82 4.58 22.20
N GLU A 140 7.58 3.96 23.36
CA GLU A 140 8.55 3.10 24.02
C GLU A 140 8.89 1.86 23.17
N GLN A 141 7.89 1.18 22.61
CA GLN A 141 8.08 0.03 21.74
C GLN A 141 8.77 0.42 20.43
N LEU A 142 8.42 1.58 19.83
CA LEU A 142 9.07 2.10 18.63
C LEU A 142 10.58 2.33 18.83
N THR A 143 11.00 2.70 20.04
CA THR A 143 12.41 2.97 20.37
C THR A 143 13.18 1.75 20.86
N THR A 144 12.50 0.71 21.34
CA THR A 144 13.14 -0.48 21.94
C THR A 144 13.13 -1.71 21.03
N LEU A 145 12.15 -1.83 20.14
CA LEU A 145 12.09 -2.97 19.22
C LEU A 145 13.20 -2.90 18.16
N PRO A 146 13.87 -4.01 17.86
CA PRO A 146 14.87 -4.03 16.81
C PRO A 146 14.24 -3.78 15.43
N SER A 147 14.85 -2.89 14.65
CA SER A 147 14.47 -2.57 13.28
C SER A 147 15.64 -2.85 12.33
N ILE A 148 15.37 -3.50 11.20
CA ILE A 148 16.38 -3.81 10.19
C ILE A 148 16.39 -2.71 9.12
N ASN A 149 15.22 -2.36 8.61
CA ASN A 149 15.07 -1.42 7.50
C ASN A 149 14.69 0.00 7.94
N ARG A 150 14.42 0.21 9.22
CA ARG A 150 13.88 1.46 9.78
C ARG A 150 12.61 1.90 9.05
N SER A 151 11.71 0.95 8.83
CA SER A 151 10.42 1.17 8.16
C SER A 151 9.26 0.95 9.13
N ILE A 152 8.10 1.49 8.80
CA ILE A 152 6.87 1.26 9.57
C ILE A 152 6.51 -0.22 9.60
N SER A 153 6.80 -0.95 8.52
CA SER A 153 6.57 -2.40 8.46
C SER A 153 7.39 -3.20 9.48
N ASP A 154 8.57 -2.69 9.90
CA ASP A 154 9.35 -3.31 10.97
C ASP A 154 8.61 -3.31 12.31
N PHE A 155 7.68 -2.38 12.51
CA PHE A 155 6.89 -2.28 13.74
C PHE A 155 5.50 -2.88 13.59
N THR A 156 4.83 -2.67 12.46
CA THR A 156 3.51 -3.29 12.25
C THR A 156 3.55 -4.82 12.25
N ARG A 157 4.73 -5.42 12.00
CA ARG A 157 4.95 -6.87 12.14
C ARG A 157 4.75 -7.40 13.56
N ILE A 158 4.68 -6.55 14.61
CA ILE A 158 4.31 -7.00 15.95
C ILE A 158 2.82 -7.35 16.04
N SER A 159 1.99 -6.80 15.14
CA SER A 159 0.59 -7.18 15.05
C SER A 159 0.48 -8.66 14.69
N PRO A 160 -0.28 -9.46 15.44
CA PRO A 160 -0.45 -10.88 15.14
C PRO A 160 -1.11 -11.14 13.79
N TYR A 161 -1.84 -10.16 13.24
CA TYR A 161 -2.54 -10.23 11.95
C TYR A 161 -1.67 -9.90 10.74
N ALA A 162 -0.45 -9.37 10.94
CA ALA A 162 0.40 -8.91 9.85
C ALA A 162 1.14 -10.07 9.16
N SER A 163 1.28 -9.98 7.84
CA SER A 163 2.14 -10.82 7.00
C SER A 163 2.80 -9.91 5.95
N GLY A 164 4.01 -9.39 6.25
CA GLY A 164 4.58 -8.30 5.48
C GLY A 164 3.65 -7.08 5.45
N ASN A 165 3.28 -6.62 4.26
CA ASN A 165 2.32 -5.54 4.07
C ASN A 165 0.85 -6.02 4.04
N SER A 166 0.59 -7.32 4.10
CA SER A 166 -0.74 -7.92 4.09
C SER A 166 -1.27 -8.11 5.51
N PHE A 167 -2.60 -8.03 5.68
CA PHE A 167 -3.27 -8.26 6.95
C PHE A 167 -4.50 -9.13 6.75
N GLY A 168 -4.65 -10.15 7.61
CA GLY A 168 -5.78 -11.07 7.56
C GLY A 168 -5.94 -11.80 6.22
N GLY A 169 -4.83 -12.05 5.50
CA GLY A 169 -4.81 -12.74 4.20
C GLY A 169 -5.32 -11.89 3.03
N ARG A 170 -5.25 -10.55 3.14
CA ARG A 170 -5.66 -9.60 2.08
C ARG A 170 -4.46 -8.88 1.48
N ASP A 171 -4.57 -8.48 0.21
CA ASP A 171 -3.56 -7.65 -0.46
C ASP A 171 -3.23 -6.39 0.35
N GLY A 172 -1.94 -6.07 0.51
CA GLY A 172 -1.49 -4.86 1.20
C GLY A 172 -2.01 -3.55 0.59
N ARG A 173 -2.37 -3.54 -0.71
CA ARG A 173 -3.00 -2.39 -1.38
C ARG A 173 -4.43 -2.10 -0.89
N SER A 174 -5.05 -3.03 -0.15
CA SER A 174 -6.36 -2.87 0.48
C SER A 174 -6.32 -2.25 1.87
N ASN A 175 -5.12 -1.90 2.36
CA ASN A 175 -4.92 -1.20 3.63
C ASN A 175 -5.07 0.31 3.46
N THR A 176 -5.24 1.00 4.59
CA THR A 176 -5.11 2.45 4.68
C THR A 176 -3.99 2.81 5.64
N PHE A 177 -3.05 3.65 5.19
CA PHE A 177 -1.98 4.21 6.01
C PHE A 177 -2.14 5.71 6.14
N THR A 178 -2.16 6.20 7.38
CA THR A 178 -2.32 7.63 7.67
C THR A 178 -1.29 8.11 8.68
N VAL A 179 -0.89 9.36 8.55
CA VAL A 179 -0.05 10.06 9.53
C VAL A 179 -0.74 11.35 9.93
N ASP A 180 -1.06 11.50 11.23
CA ASP A 180 -1.90 12.58 11.76
C ASP A 180 -3.14 12.84 10.89
N GLY A 181 -3.79 11.77 10.43
CA GLY A 181 -4.96 11.80 9.59
C GLY A 181 -4.71 12.00 8.08
N ALA A 182 -3.53 12.41 7.64
CA ALA A 182 -3.23 12.53 6.22
C ALA A 182 -3.04 11.15 5.58
N ASN A 183 -3.72 10.91 4.46
CA ASN A 183 -3.56 9.72 3.66
C ASN A 183 -2.17 9.68 2.99
N LEU A 184 -1.36 8.69 3.35
CA LEU A 184 -0.04 8.42 2.78
C LEU A 184 0.02 7.00 2.18
N ASN A 185 -1.06 6.54 1.59
CA ASN A 185 -1.08 5.28 0.83
C ASN A 185 -0.42 5.44 -0.53
N ASN A 186 0.11 4.34 -1.05
CA ASN A 186 0.31 4.19 -2.48
C ASN A 186 -1.05 3.96 -3.17
N ASN A 187 -1.86 5.02 -3.30
CA ASN A 187 -3.22 4.91 -3.82
C ASN A 187 -3.23 4.50 -5.30
N PHE A 188 -2.19 4.83 -6.06
CA PHE A 188 -2.09 4.38 -7.45
C PHE A 188 -1.88 2.87 -7.54
N GLY A 189 -1.07 2.29 -6.64
CA GLY A 189 -1.04 0.87 -6.36
C GLY A 189 -0.29 0.01 -7.38
N LEU A 190 0.79 0.51 -7.97
CA LEU A 190 1.72 -0.33 -8.76
C LEU A 190 2.38 -1.42 -7.91
N SER A 191 2.51 -1.17 -6.61
CA SER A 191 3.01 -2.14 -5.62
C SER A 191 2.28 -1.97 -4.29
N SER A 192 2.43 -2.93 -3.38
CA SER A 192 1.93 -2.85 -2.00
C SER A 192 2.84 -2.03 -1.06
N GLY A 193 3.96 -1.51 -1.56
CA GLY A 193 4.86 -0.66 -0.79
C GLY A 193 4.27 0.72 -0.51
N LEU A 194 4.62 1.31 0.63
CA LEU A 194 4.27 2.69 0.93
C LEU A 194 5.05 3.66 0.02
N PRO A 195 4.55 4.88 -0.25
CA PRO A 195 5.26 5.89 -1.03
C PRO A 195 6.58 6.31 -0.35
N GLY A 196 7.39 7.10 -1.04
CA GLY A 196 8.68 7.55 -0.51
C GLY A 196 9.72 6.43 -0.38
N GLY A 197 9.71 5.44 -1.30
CA GLY A 197 10.59 4.28 -1.23
C GLY A 197 10.22 3.30 -0.12
N GLY A 198 8.93 3.23 0.25
CA GLY A 198 8.42 2.36 1.32
C GLY A 198 8.46 2.98 2.72
N ASN A 199 8.97 4.20 2.87
CA ASN A 199 9.13 4.85 4.15
C ASN A 199 8.86 6.36 4.07
N PRO A 200 7.57 6.79 4.04
CA PRO A 200 7.17 8.17 3.78
C PRO A 200 7.42 9.14 4.94
N ILE A 201 7.92 8.68 6.06
CA ILE A 201 8.20 9.49 7.26
C ILE A 201 9.34 8.88 8.06
N SER A 202 10.15 9.70 8.76
CA SER A 202 11.15 9.20 9.70
C SER A 202 10.49 8.53 10.91
N LEU A 203 11.02 7.38 11.33
CA LEU A 203 10.54 6.67 12.53
C LEU A 203 10.74 7.48 13.80
N ASP A 204 11.82 8.27 13.87
CA ASP A 204 12.12 9.12 15.03
C ASP A 204 11.14 10.30 15.17
N ALA A 205 10.36 10.58 14.13
CA ALA A 205 9.26 11.55 14.16
C ALA A 205 7.93 10.97 14.65
N ILE A 206 7.79 9.63 14.73
CA ILE A 206 6.53 8.96 15.11
C ILE A 206 6.47 8.81 16.64
N ASP A 207 5.32 9.08 17.21
CA ASP A 207 5.04 8.89 18.63
C ASP A 207 4.31 7.56 18.91
N GLU A 208 3.29 7.25 18.13
CA GLU A 208 2.50 6.02 18.29
C GLU A 208 1.98 5.53 16.93
N VAL A 209 1.83 4.20 16.79
CA VAL A 209 1.19 3.57 15.64
C VAL A 209 0.07 2.67 16.13
N GLN A 210 -1.10 2.80 15.53
CA GLN A 210 -2.24 1.91 15.76
C GLN A 210 -2.53 1.10 14.48
N VAL A 211 -2.67 -0.21 14.61
CA VAL A 211 -3.12 -1.12 13.56
C VAL A 211 -4.49 -1.65 13.91
N VAL A 212 -5.49 -1.39 13.07
CA VAL A 212 -6.87 -1.85 13.27
C VAL A 212 -7.32 -2.73 12.11
N ILE A 213 -7.95 -3.87 12.42
CA ILE A 213 -8.39 -4.84 11.40
C ILE A 213 -9.92 -4.82 11.23
N ALA A 214 -10.66 -4.72 12.32
CA ALA A 214 -12.13 -4.66 12.31
C ALA A 214 -12.61 -3.60 13.32
N PRO A 215 -12.46 -2.29 13.02
CA PRO A 215 -12.96 -1.25 13.90
C PRO A 215 -14.47 -1.10 13.74
N TYR A 216 -15.21 -1.20 14.82
CA TYR A 216 -16.66 -0.95 14.78
C TYR A 216 -17.02 0.54 14.92
N ASP A 217 -16.03 1.40 15.08
CA ASP A 217 -16.15 2.85 14.95
C ASP A 217 -16.33 3.24 13.48
N VAL A 218 -17.47 3.88 13.16
CA VAL A 218 -17.82 4.29 11.77
C VAL A 218 -16.96 5.42 11.22
N ARG A 219 -16.17 6.09 12.06
CA ARG A 219 -15.19 7.07 11.63
C ARG A 219 -14.04 6.43 10.86
N GLN A 220 -13.70 5.18 11.14
CA GLN A 220 -12.65 4.45 10.45
C GLN A 220 -13.19 3.78 9.18
N ALA A 221 -12.65 4.15 8.01
CA ALA A 221 -13.14 3.72 6.71
C ALA A 221 -12.02 3.56 5.68
N ASN A 222 -12.41 3.19 4.45
CA ASN A 222 -11.55 3.12 3.27
C ASN A 222 -10.51 1.99 3.28
N PHE A 223 -10.76 0.89 4.02
CA PHE A 223 -9.95 -0.31 3.98
C PHE A 223 -10.78 -1.57 4.23
N ILE A 224 -10.39 -2.66 3.58
CA ILE A 224 -10.91 -4.02 3.82
C ILE A 224 -9.83 -4.94 4.42
N GLY A 225 -8.56 -4.57 4.32
CA GLY A 225 -7.43 -5.15 5.04
C GLY A 225 -7.29 -4.54 6.45
N ALA A 226 -6.30 -3.67 6.65
CA ALA A 226 -6.03 -2.96 7.90
C ALA A 226 -6.05 -1.44 7.74
N GLY A 227 -6.41 -0.73 8.81
CA GLY A 227 -6.11 0.69 9.00
C GLY A 227 -4.84 0.83 9.85
N ILE A 228 -3.84 1.53 9.34
CA ILE A 228 -2.59 1.83 10.04
C ILE A 228 -2.56 3.33 10.27
N ASN A 229 -2.75 3.76 11.52
CA ASN A 229 -2.78 5.15 11.92
C ASN A 229 -1.53 5.47 12.73
N ALA A 230 -0.69 6.37 12.22
CA ALA A 230 0.47 6.88 12.95
C ALA A 230 0.22 8.32 13.39
N ILE A 231 0.75 8.69 14.54
CA ILE A 231 0.80 10.09 14.97
C ILE A 231 2.24 10.52 15.20
N THR A 232 2.49 11.81 14.95
CA THR A 232 3.83 12.37 15.09
C THR A 232 4.07 12.94 16.48
N LYS A 233 5.34 12.93 16.90
CA LYS A 233 5.79 13.57 18.13
C LYS A 233 5.44 15.05 18.14
N SER A 234 5.21 15.60 19.32
CA SER A 234 4.92 17.01 19.56
C SER A 234 5.88 17.62 20.58
N GLY A 235 5.99 18.94 20.59
CA GLY A 235 6.75 19.66 21.61
C GLY A 235 6.12 19.57 23.00
N THR A 236 6.93 19.77 24.02
CA THR A 236 6.56 19.78 25.44
C THR A 236 7.08 21.05 26.11
N ASN A 237 6.87 21.22 27.43
CA ASN A 237 7.38 22.35 28.20
C ASN A 237 8.92 22.31 28.43
N ALA A 238 9.55 21.21 28.06
CA ALA A 238 11.00 21.06 28.09
C ALA A 238 11.54 20.95 26.65
N TYR A 239 12.62 21.66 26.35
CA TYR A 239 13.35 21.43 25.11
C TYR A 239 13.98 20.04 25.15
N ARG A 240 13.72 19.28 24.09
CA ARG A 240 14.26 17.94 23.89
C ARG A 240 14.76 17.80 22.46
N GLY A 241 15.89 17.15 22.31
CA GLY A 241 16.45 16.85 21.00
C GLY A 241 17.20 15.55 21.01
N SER A 242 17.36 14.98 19.83
CA SER A 242 18.21 13.83 19.58
C SER A 242 19.00 14.03 18.30
N ALA A 243 20.19 13.44 18.26
CA ALA A 243 20.94 13.26 17.03
C ALA A 243 21.35 11.79 16.98
N TYR A 244 21.26 11.20 15.78
CA TYR A 244 21.52 9.77 15.61
C TYR A 244 22.19 9.50 14.27
N MET A 245 22.92 8.39 14.22
CA MET A 245 23.53 7.83 13.03
C MET A 245 23.33 6.32 13.03
N TYR A 246 22.99 5.77 11.87
CA TYR A 246 22.96 4.33 11.62
C TYR A 246 23.86 4.02 10.44
N PHE A 247 24.57 2.92 10.54
CA PHE A 247 25.48 2.46 9.50
C PHE A 247 25.39 0.93 9.39
N ASN A 248 25.32 0.43 8.17
CA ASN A 248 25.60 -0.97 7.85
C ASN A 248 26.29 -1.08 6.49
N ASN A 249 26.94 -2.20 6.24
CA ASN A 249 27.52 -2.54 4.95
C ASN A 249 27.45 -4.06 4.71
N GLU A 250 27.92 -4.50 3.52
CA GLU A 250 27.94 -5.91 3.11
C GLU A 250 28.77 -6.79 4.06
N VAL A 251 29.82 -6.24 4.67
CA VAL A 251 30.70 -6.99 5.62
C VAL A 251 29.95 -7.38 6.89
N MET A 252 28.96 -6.59 7.31
CA MET A 252 28.10 -6.87 8.47
C MET A 252 27.06 -7.95 8.19
N ARG A 253 26.94 -8.41 6.96
CA ARG A 253 26.05 -9.49 6.53
C ARG A 253 26.85 -10.76 6.32
N GLY A 254 26.43 -11.87 6.86
CA GLY A 254 27.05 -13.17 6.58
C GLY A 254 26.82 -13.60 5.13
N ASN A 255 27.75 -14.36 4.56
CA ASN A 255 27.62 -14.94 3.22
C ASN A 255 27.05 -16.36 3.22
N LYS A 256 26.80 -16.94 4.39
CA LYS A 256 26.33 -18.33 4.53
C LYS A 256 25.01 -18.42 5.27
N ILE A 257 24.14 -19.31 4.83
CA ILE A 257 22.94 -19.73 5.54
C ILE A 257 22.94 -21.25 5.62
N GLY A 258 23.14 -21.79 6.82
CA GLY A 258 23.42 -23.21 6.98
C GLY A 258 24.68 -23.60 6.20
N ASP A 259 24.58 -24.64 5.38
CA ASP A 259 25.69 -25.11 4.54
C ASP A 259 25.81 -24.39 3.19
N THR A 260 24.87 -23.51 2.87
CA THR A 260 24.85 -22.78 1.59
C THR A 260 25.69 -21.52 1.68
N ASP A 261 26.73 -21.43 0.83
CA ASP A 261 27.57 -20.24 0.62
C ASP A 261 27.08 -19.45 -0.59
N PHE A 262 26.69 -18.19 -0.39
CA PHE A 262 26.21 -17.29 -1.45
C PHE A 262 27.36 -16.52 -2.15
N GLY A 263 28.61 -16.80 -1.79
CA GLY A 263 29.78 -16.13 -2.35
C GLY A 263 29.95 -14.70 -1.82
N VAL A 264 30.85 -13.95 -2.49
CA VAL A 264 31.14 -12.56 -2.14
C VAL A 264 29.96 -11.67 -2.54
N ARG A 265 29.47 -10.87 -1.60
CA ARG A 265 28.41 -9.88 -1.86
C ARG A 265 28.99 -8.68 -2.64
N ALA A 266 28.15 -8.06 -3.48
CA ALA A 266 28.47 -6.75 -4.05
C ALA A 266 28.63 -5.70 -2.94
N GLU A 267 29.52 -4.75 -3.17
CA GLU A 267 29.71 -3.63 -2.25
C GLU A 267 28.39 -2.86 -2.09
N GLU A 268 27.94 -2.74 -0.86
CA GLU A 268 26.78 -1.93 -0.49
C GLU A 268 27.04 -1.27 0.84
N SER A 269 26.59 -0.06 1.01
CA SER A 269 26.60 0.61 2.31
C SER A 269 25.33 1.43 2.49
N LYS A 270 24.90 1.53 3.74
CA LYS A 270 23.77 2.37 4.13
C LYS A 270 24.16 3.21 5.31
N THR A 271 24.08 4.52 5.16
CA THR A 271 24.29 5.48 6.24
C THR A 271 23.07 6.36 6.38
N VAL A 272 22.56 6.49 7.61
CA VAL A 272 21.43 7.34 7.97
C VAL A 272 21.89 8.33 9.01
N TYR A 273 21.69 9.62 8.76
CA TYR A 273 21.89 10.70 9.71
C TYR A 273 20.54 11.32 10.04
N GLY A 274 20.27 11.58 11.31
CA GLY A 274 19.04 12.23 11.69
C GLY A 274 19.15 13.07 12.95
N ALA A 275 18.23 14.01 13.08
CA ALA A 275 18.06 14.82 14.26
C ALA A 275 16.58 15.15 14.50
N THR A 276 16.23 15.26 15.78
CA THR A 276 14.93 15.79 16.21
C THR A 276 15.15 16.93 17.20
N PHE A 277 14.24 17.91 17.18
CA PHE A 277 14.25 18.97 18.16
C PHE A 277 12.82 19.47 18.41
N GLY A 278 12.44 19.65 19.65
CA GLY A 278 11.13 20.15 20.04
C GLY A 278 11.12 20.80 21.41
N GLY A 279 10.12 21.64 21.65
CA GLY A 279 9.97 22.35 22.91
C GLY A 279 8.88 23.42 22.86
N PRO A 280 8.81 24.27 23.88
CA PRO A 280 7.85 25.34 23.94
C PRO A 280 8.36 26.56 23.15
N ILE A 281 7.49 27.16 22.31
CA ILE A 281 7.63 28.55 21.88
C ILE A 281 7.07 29.44 23.01
N ILE A 282 5.92 29.04 23.55
CA ILE A 282 5.29 29.63 24.74
C ILE A 282 4.88 28.47 25.64
N LYS A 283 5.42 28.43 26.88
CA LYS A 283 5.10 27.38 27.86
C LYS A 283 3.58 27.23 28.04
N ASP A 284 3.12 25.99 28.18
CA ASP A 284 1.73 25.55 28.33
C ASP A 284 0.80 25.90 27.16
N LYS A 285 1.29 26.69 26.17
CA LYS A 285 0.42 27.27 25.13
C LYS A 285 0.83 26.94 23.70
N LEU A 286 2.08 27.10 23.32
CA LEU A 286 2.52 26.94 21.94
C LEU A 286 3.81 26.14 21.86
N PHE A 287 3.79 25.05 21.12
CA PHE A 287 4.88 24.09 21.02
C PHE A 287 5.26 23.85 19.57
N PHE A 288 6.52 23.44 19.35
CA PHE A 288 7.00 23.00 18.07
C PHE A 288 7.74 21.66 18.20
N PHE A 289 7.77 20.92 17.08
CA PHE A 289 8.61 19.75 16.89
C PHE A 289 9.12 19.73 15.44
N ALA A 290 10.39 19.40 15.25
CA ALA A 290 11.03 19.27 13.95
C ALA A 290 11.88 17.99 13.89
N ASN A 291 11.92 17.38 12.72
CA ASN A 291 12.78 16.22 12.41
C ASN A 291 13.42 16.42 11.03
N VAL A 292 14.68 16.02 10.92
CA VAL A 292 15.38 15.83 9.66
C VAL A 292 16.06 14.46 9.67
N GLU A 293 15.92 13.71 8.57
CA GLU A 293 16.62 12.44 8.34
C GLU A 293 17.12 12.39 6.91
N TYR A 294 18.41 12.07 6.75
CA TYR A 294 19.03 11.89 5.44
C TYR A 294 19.70 10.51 5.39
N GLU A 295 19.32 9.74 4.37
CA GLU A 295 19.89 8.42 4.09
C GLU A 295 20.70 8.48 2.79
N LYS A 296 21.89 7.88 2.82
CA LYS A 296 22.71 7.60 1.65
C LYS A 296 23.02 6.11 1.61
N SER A 297 22.67 5.46 0.49
CA SER A 297 22.87 4.02 0.28
C SER A 297 23.37 3.80 -1.15
N PRO A 298 24.65 4.08 -1.46
CA PRO A 298 25.18 3.81 -2.79
C PRO A 298 25.01 2.32 -3.12
N GLN A 299 24.53 2.04 -4.33
CA GLN A 299 24.27 0.71 -4.82
C GLN A 299 24.80 0.57 -6.24
N GLN A 300 25.65 -0.41 -6.50
CA GLN A 300 26.12 -0.70 -7.83
C GLN A 300 24.97 -1.24 -8.70
N VAL A 301 24.57 -0.45 -9.71
CA VAL A 301 23.43 -0.76 -10.60
C VAL A 301 23.85 -1.76 -11.69
N ILE A 302 25.09 -1.69 -12.15
CA ILE A 302 25.66 -2.53 -13.21
C ILE A 302 26.96 -3.16 -12.68
N THR A 303 27.02 -4.49 -12.65
CA THR A 303 28.19 -5.27 -12.24
C THR A 303 28.99 -5.83 -13.43
N TRP A 304 28.43 -5.74 -14.64
CA TRP A 304 29.08 -6.14 -15.87
C TRP A 304 30.00 -5.05 -16.42
N ARG A 305 31.07 -5.45 -17.06
CA ARG A 305 31.96 -4.58 -17.84
C ARG A 305 32.23 -5.14 -19.24
N ALA A 306 32.62 -4.28 -20.13
CA ALA A 306 33.06 -4.66 -21.48
C ALA A 306 34.37 -5.44 -21.46
N ALA A 307 34.59 -6.27 -22.47
CA ALA A 307 35.85 -6.94 -22.65
C ALA A 307 36.93 -5.99 -23.21
N LYS A 308 38.13 -6.04 -22.62
CA LYS A 308 39.31 -5.38 -23.18
C LYS A 308 39.88 -6.16 -24.33
N GLU A 309 40.80 -5.54 -25.11
CA GLU A 309 41.48 -6.21 -26.19
C GLU A 309 42.17 -7.49 -25.72
N GLY A 310 41.90 -8.62 -26.40
CA GLY A 310 42.43 -9.94 -26.08
C GLY A 310 41.83 -10.61 -24.83
N GLU A 311 40.85 -9.99 -24.16
CA GLU A 311 40.19 -10.56 -22.99
C GLU A 311 39.03 -11.49 -23.38
N THR A 312 38.95 -12.66 -22.76
CA THR A 312 37.87 -13.60 -23.00
C THR A 312 36.64 -13.26 -22.14
N PRO A 313 35.45 -13.16 -22.76
CA PRO A 313 34.18 -12.97 -22.00
C PRO A 313 33.94 -14.11 -21.02
N ASN A 314 33.25 -13.81 -19.94
CA ASN A 314 32.82 -14.82 -18.96
C ASN A 314 31.33 -14.67 -18.67
N ASN A 315 30.74 -15.65 -18.02
CA ASN A 315 29.30 -15.64 -17.70
C ASN A 315 28.95 -14.94 -16.36
N SER A 316 29.86 -14.14 -15.82
CA SER A 316 29.66 -13.52 -14.49
C SER A 316 29.86 -12.00 -14.46
N THR A 317 30.91 -11.47 -15.10
CA THR A 317 31.30 -10.06 -14.98
C THR A 317 31.82 -9.42 -16.27
N ILE A 318 32.24 -10.19 -17.28
CA ILE A 318 32.85 -9.70 -18.51
C ILE A 318 31.93 -10.03 -19.69
N SER A 319 31.38 -8.98 -20.30
CA SER A 319 30.53 -9.08 -21.48
C SER A 319 31.37 -9.36 -22.73
N ARG A 320 30.74 -9.96 -23.75
CA ARG A 320 31.35 -10.08 -25.08
C ARG A 320 31.49 -8.76 -25.84
N THR A 321 30.74 -7.72 -25.41
CA THR A 321 30.85 -6.38 -25.99
C THR A 321 32.22 -5.80 -25.70
N THR A 322 32.93 -5.32 -26.70
CA THR A 322 34.28 -4.79 -26.50
C THR A 322 34.28 -3.33 -26.11
N GLU A 323 35.32 -2.90 -25.36
CA GLU A 323 35.54 -1.48 -25.06
C GLU A 323 35.72 -0.66 -26.34
N ALA A 324 36.35 -1.24 -27.38
CA ALA A 324 36.59 -0.61 -28.69
C ALA A 324 35.26 -0.28 -29.40
N ASP A 325 34.34 -1.25 -29.49
CA ASP A 325 33.04 -1.05 -30.13
C ASP A 325 32.17 -0.04 -29.37
N LEU A 326 32.18 -0.06 -28.03
CA LEU A 326 31.49 0.93 -27.24
C LEU A 326 32.08 2.33 -27.44
N ALA A 327 33.40 2.47 -27.48
CA ALA A 327 34.05 3.75 -27.74
C ALA A 327 33.70 4.28 -29.14
N GLU A 328 33.77 3.42 -30.18
CA GLU A 328 33.40 3.79 -31.54
C GLU A 328 31.92 4.19 -31.64
N PHE A 329 31.01 3.41 -31.05
CA PHE A 329 29.57 3.71 -31.07
C PHE A 329 29.28 5.04 -30.37
N SER A 330 29.85 5.27 -29.18
CA SER A 330 29.73 6.55 -28.47
C SER A 330 30.26 7.72 -29.29
N GLN A 331 31.41 7.54 -29.98
CA GLN A 331 32.01 8.59 -30.81
C GLN A 331 31.11 8.93 -32.02
N ILE A 332 30.55 7.90 -32.71
CA ILE A 332 29.59 8.12 -33.79
C ILE A 332 28.36 8.89 -33.33
N LEU A 333 27.77 8.51 -32.15
CA LEU A 333 26.62 9.20 -31.63
C LEU A 333 26.92 10.65 -31.27
N LYS A 334 28.11 10.93 -30.75
CA LYS A 334 28.58 12.29 -30.43
C LYS A 334 28.79 13.14 -31.68
N ASP A 335 29.52 12.61 -32.67
CA ASP A 335 29.93 13.38 -33.84
C ASP A 335 28.76 13.60 -34.81
N LYS A 336 27.96 12.59 -35.05
CA LYS A 336 26.89 12.60 -36.05
C LYS A 336 25.59 13.17 -35.52
N TYR A 337 25.27 12.89 -34.24
CA TYR A 337 23.99 13.24 -33.62
C TYR A 337 24.12 14.19 -32.41
N ARG A 338 25.35 14.58 -32.02
CA ARG A 338 25.65 15.42 -30.86
C ARG A 338 25.08 14.88 -29.54
N TYR A 339 24.98 13.54 -29.49
CA TYR A 339 24.46 12.84 -28.32
C TYR A 339 25.58 12.32 -27.43
N ASN A 340 25.49 12.63 -26.12
CA ASN A 340 26.41 12.13 -25.10
C ASN A 340 25.83 10.87 -24.47
N THR A 341 26.46 9.72 -24.66
CA THR A 341 26.06 8.43 -24.08
C THR A 341 26.34 8.30 -22.58
N GLY A 342 27.19 9.16 -22.04
CA GLY A 342 27.80 8.94 -20.72
C GLY A 342 28.89 7.86 -20.75
N SER A 343 29.41 7.51 -19.59
CA SER A 343 30.42 6.45 -19.41
C SER A 343 29.84 5.07 -19.66
N PHE A 344 30.67 4.12 -20.07
CA PHE A 344 30.37 2.68 -20.06
C PHE A 344 31.16 1.91 -18.98
N THR A 345 31.87 2.63 -18.09
CA THR A 345 32.61 2.05 -16.96
C THR A 345 32.20 2.65 -15.62
N ASP A 346 31.61 3.85 -15.61
CA ASP A 346 31.17 4.55 -14.41
C ASP A 346 29.65 4.82 -14.53
N PHE A 347 28.89 4.17 -13.68
CA PHE A 347 27.44 4.19 -13.71
C PHE A 347 26.88 4.91 -12.47
N PRO A 348 25.70 5.56 -12.56
CA PRO A 348 25.09 6.19 -11.41
C PRO A 348 24.78 5.17 -10.33
N ALA A 349 25.17 5.46 -9.09
CA ALA A 349 25.02 4.56 -7.95
C ALA A 349 24.37 5.21 -6.72
N ASP A 350 24.18 6.53 -6.70
CA ASP A 350 23.70 7.25 -5.52
C ASP A 350 22.21 6.99 -5.24
N VAL A 351 21.94 6.25 -4.17
CA VAL A 351 20.61 6.14 -3.58
C VAL A 351 20.51 7.08 -2.39
N THR A 352 19.54 7.97 -2.39
CA THR A 352 19.34 8.97 -1.35
C THR A 352 17.89 9.06 -0.89
N ASN A 353 17.68 9.35 0.40
CA ASN A 353 16.34 9.61 0.94
C ASN A 353 16.41 10.75 1.96
N LEU A 354 15.77 11.87 1.65
CA LEU A 354 15.63 13.02 2.54
C LEU A 354 14.21 13.08 3.11
N LYS A 355 14.09 13.17 4.44
CA LYS A 355 12.83 13.32 5.15
C LYS A 355 12.89 14.53 6.06
N LEU A 356 11.86 15.37 6.00
CA LEU A 356 11.69 16.55 6.82
C LEU A 356 10.30 16.54 7.43
N LEU A 357 10.21 16.94 8.70
CA LEU A 357 8.91 17.12 9.38
C LEU A 357 8.97 18.36 10.26
N GLY A 358 7.92 19.17 10.19
CA GLY A 358 7.64 20.26 11.10
C GLY A 358 6.22 20.17 11.64
N ARG A 359 6.06 20.37 12.95
CA ARG A 359 4.76 20.37 13.65
C ARG A 359 4.70 21.53 14.64
N ILE A 360 3.52 22.14 14.70
CA ILE A 360 3.16 23.17 15.69
C ILE A 360 1.86 22.75 16.37
N ASP A 361 1.84 22.82 17.70
CA ASP A 361 0.68 22.55 18.53
C ASP A 361 0.36 23.80 19.36
N TRP A 362 -0.85 24.33 19.22
CA TRP A 362 -1.30 25.54 19.85
C TRP A 362 -2.54 25.32 20.73
N ASN A 363 -2.41 25.45 22.04
CA ASN A 363 -3.51 25.55 22.98
C ASN A 363 -4.04 26.99 22.90
N ILE A 364 -4.98 27.28 21.98
CA ILE A 364 -5.56 28.63 21.78
C ILE A 364 -6.19 29.11 23.06
N ASN A 365 -7.00 28.26 23.67
CA ASN A 365 -7.60 28.41 24.99
C ASN A 365 -7.95 27.02 25.58
N GLN A 366 -8.64 26.98 26.73
CA GLN A 366 -9.01 25.71 27.37
C GLN A 366 -9.92 24.83 26.49
N GLY A 367 -10.78 25.45 25.67
CA GLY A 367 -11.72 24.74 24.79
C GLY A 367 -11.20 24.44 23.40
N ASN A 368 -10.15 25.13 22.92
CA ASN A 368 -9.72 25.03 21.52
C ASN A 368 -8.22 24.73 21.40
N LYS A 369 -7.88 23.68 20.66
CA LYS A 369 -6.51 23.23 20.39
C LYS A 369 -6.32 23.02 18.91
N LEU A 370 -5.29 23.63 18.32
CA LEU A 370 -4.92 23.53 16.91
C LEU A 370 -3.57 22.83 16.79
N SER A 371 -3.51 21.83 15.93
CA SER A 371 -2.25 21.20 15.49
C SER A 371 -2.07 21.42 14.00
N VAL A 372 -0.87 21.81 13.58
CA VAL A 372 -0.48 21.93 12.16
C VAL A 372 0.80 21.17 11.95
N ARG A 373 0.84 20.35 10.87
CA ARG A 373 2.00 19.55 10.50
C ARG A 373 2.27 19.65 9.01
N TYR A 374 3.55 19.65 8.65
CA TYR A 374 4.01 19.42 7.29
C TYR A 374 5.10 18.35 7.27
N ASN A 375 5.00 17.43 6.30
CA ASN A 375 5.95 16.35 6.07
C ASN A 375 6.40 16.37 4.61
N PHE A 376 7.70 16.22 4.39
CA PHE A 376 8.33 16.07 3.08
C PHE A 376 9.23 14.84 3.05
N THR A 377 9.14 14.07 1.97
CA THR A 377 10.06 12.96 1.71
C THR A 377 10.45 12.98 0.23
N ASN A 378 11.74 12.78 -0.04
CA ASN A 378 12.28 12.64 -1.39
C ASN A 378 13.27 11.48 -1.42
N ASN A 379 12.83 10.37 -2.00
CA ASN A 379 13.64 9.18 -2.23
C ASN A 379 14.05 9.09 -3.69
N LYS A 380 15.33 8.81 -3.96
CA LYS A 380 15.84 8.61 -5.32
C LYS A 380 16.74 7.37 -5.36
N THR A 381 16.45 6.48 -6.33
CA THR A 381 17.24 5.29 -6.63
C THR A 381 17.65 5.29 -8.09
N TRP A 382 18.62 4.46 -8.45
CA TRP A 382 19.03 4.25 -9.83
C TRP A 382 18.83 2.80 -10.24
N GLU A 383 18.55 2.60 -11.53
CA GLU A 383 18.28 1.30 -12.14
C GLU A 383 19.04 1.17 -13.47
N ALA A 384 19.43 -0.04 -13.81
CA ALA A 384 19.93 -0.37 -15.13
C ALA A 384 18.84 -0.19 -16.21
N PRO A 385 19.19 -0.02 -17.49
CA PRO A 385 18.18 0.01 -18.54
C PRO A 385 17.37 -1.27 -18.55
N ASN A 386 16.12 -1.19 -18.99
CA ASN A 386 15.23 -2.37 -19.06
C ASN A 386 15.92 -3.58 -19.70
N GLY A 387 15.80 -4.73 -19.02
CA GLY A 387 16.56 -5.92 -19.38
C GLY A 387 16.36 -6.39 -20.82
N SER A 388 15.15 -6.87 -21.14
CA SER A 388 14.91 -7.57 -22.42
C SER A 388 13.66 -7.13 -23.18
N SER A 389 12.89 -6.15 -22.68
CA SER A 389 11.69 -5.67 -23.37
C SER A 389 12.05 -5.09 -24.74
N GLY A 390 11.50 -5.66 -25.77
CA GLY A 390 11.60 -5.17 -27.15
C GLY A 390 10.30 -4.49 -27.55
N ASN A 391 10.28 -4.07 -28.79
CA ASN A 391 9.09 -3.58 -29.45
C ASN A 391 8.31 -4.78 -30.05
N THR A 392 6.99 -4.63 -30.28
CA THR A 392 6.18 -5.60 -31.05
C THR A 392 6.07 -7.02 -30.46
N GLY A 393 6.20 -7.20 -29.15
CA GLY A 393 6.08 -8.50 -28.51
C GLY A 393 7.35 -9.37 -28.57
N TYR A 394 8.34 -9.03 -29.40
CA TYR A 394 9.62 -9.72 -29.40
C TYR A 394 10.51 -9.23 -28.25
N ARG A 395 10.81 -10.11 -27.31
CA ARG A 395 11.83 -9.86 -26.31
C ARG A 395 13.21 -10.11 -26.87
N LEU A 396 14.22 -9.42 -26.35
CA LEU A 396 15.62 -9.77 -26.58
C LEU A 396 15.90 -11.14 -25.96
N ALA A 397 16.79 -11.93 -26.59
CA ALA A 397 17.17 -13.24 -26.05
C ALA A 397 17.89 -13.12 -24.70
N TYR A 398 18.64 -12.03 -24.50
CA TYR A 398 19.39 -11.75 -23.27
C TYR A 398 19.15 -10.31 -22.81
N ASN A 399 19.53 -10.03 -21.57
CA ASN A 399 19.45 -8.68 -21.02
C ASN A 399 20.47 -7.75 -21.70
N ARG A 400 20.09 -6.47 -21.85
CA ARG A 400 20.93 -5.38 -22.40
C ARG A 400 22.22 -5.14 -21.61
N VAL A 401 22.29 -5.62 -20.38
CA VAL A 401 23.49 -5.65 -19.55
C VAL A 401 23.66 -7.09 -19.07
N SER A 402 24.60 -7.80 -19.69
CA SER A 402 24.81 -9.24 -19.48
C SER A 402 26.13 -9.69 -20.10
N ALA A 403 26.41 -11.00 -20.09
CA ALA A 403 27.49 -11.60 -20.85
C ALA A 403 27.46 -11.26 -22.34
N TYR A 404 26.31 -10.87 -22.89
CA TYR A 404 26.08 -10.69 -24.32
C TYR A 404 26.00 -9.24 -24.78
N SER A 405 25.78 -8.30 -23.87
CA SER A 405 25.52 -6.89 -24.21
C SER A 405 25.93 -5.93 -23.11
N MET A 406 26.31 -4.72 -23.51
CA MET A 406 26.58 -3.60 -22.61
C MET A 406 25.80 -2.35 -22.99
N SER A 407 25.66 -1.42 -22.04
CA SER A 407 25.03 -0.12 -22.23
C SER A 407 25.85 0.99 -21.58
N TYR A 408 25.37 2.22 -21.66
CA TYR A 408 26.03 3.41 -21.14
C TYR A 408 25.28 4.00 -19.94
N ALA A 409 25.97 4.84 -19.17
CA ALA A 409 25.44 5.51 -17.98
C ALA A 409 24.15 6.32 -18.24
N ASN A 410 24.06 6.98 -19.41
CA ASN A 410 22.88 7.76 -19.77
C ASN A 410 21.70 6.90 -20.26
N SER A 411 21.87 5.60 -20.42
CA SER A 411 20.77 4.63 -20.62
C SER A 411 20.21 4.10 -19.29
N CYS A 412 20.87 4.39 -18.16
CA CYS A 412 20.31 4.13 -16.84
C CYS A 412 19.20 5.14 -16.52
N TYR A 413 18.28 4.76 -15.62
CA TYR A 413 17.21 5.64 -15.17
C TYR A 413 17.12 5.68 -13.65
N SER A 414 16.60 6.78 -13.13
CA SER A 414 16.28 6.91 -11.71
C SER A 414 14.79 6.73 -11.46
N LEU A 415 14.47 6.23 -10.26
CA LEU A 415 13.13 6.27 -9.68
C LEU A 415 13.16 7.30 -8.56
N GLN A 416 12.31 8.32 -8.67
CA GLN A 416 12.19 9.36 -7.68
C GLN A 416 10.76 9.38 -7.10
N ASN A 417 10.66 9.19 -5.78
CA ASN A 417 9.40 9.19 -5.05
C ASN A 417 9.38 10.41 -4.13
N ILE A 418 8.48 11.35 -4.41
CA ILE A 418 8.32 12.58 -3.62
C ILE A 418 6.96 12.54 -2.92
N VAL A 419 6.96 12.85 -1.62
CA VAL A 419 5.76 12.96 -0.80
C VAL A 419 5.74 14.31 -0.11
N ASN A 420 4.69 15.09 -0.35
CA ASN A 420 4.36 16.28 0.41
C ASN A 420 3.03 16.03 1.14
N SER A 421 2.97 16.31 2.44
CA SER A 421 1.75 16.14 3.21
C SER A 421 1.61 17.24 4.25
N ALA A 422 0.45 17.87 4.27
CA ALA A 422 0.08 18.88 5.25
C ALA A 422 -1.19 18.47 5.99
N THR A 423 -1.26 18.75 7.27
CA THR A 423 -2.43 18.49 8.13
C THR A 423 -2.69 19.71 9.01
N ALA A 424 -3.96 20.07 9.18
CA ALA A 424 -4.43 21.01 10.19
C ALA A 424 -5.61 20.39 10.92
N GLU A 425 -5.52 20.28 12.24
CA GLU A 425 -6.55 19.70 13.11
C GLU A 425 -6.94 20.68 14.22
N LEU A 426 -8.22 21.02 14.30
CA LEU A 426 -8.79 21.82 15.35
C LEU A 426 -9.74 20.97 16.20
N ASN A 427 -9.36 20.76 17.46
CA ASN A 427 -10.21 20.14 18.47
C ASN A 427 -10.86 21.24 19.32
N SER A 428 -12.19 21.32 19.28
CA SER A 428 -13.00 22.31 19.96
C SER A 428 -13.93 21.65 20.98
N ARG A 429 -14.06 22.27 22.14
CA ARG A 429 -14.99 21.87 23.14
C ARG A 429 -15.86 23.09 23.48
N PHE A 430 -17.14 23.02 23.11
CA PHE A 430 -18.08 24.12 23.24
C PHE A 430 -18.77 24.13 24.63
N SER A 431 -18.94 22.93 25.21
CA SER A 431 -19.51 22.76 26.57
C SER A 431 -19.05 21.45 27.19
N SER A 432 -19.52 21.10 28.39
CA SER A 432 -19.32 19.77 29.00
C SER A 432 -19.86 18.64 28.10
N ASN A 433 -20.88 18.92 27.30
CA ASN A 433 -21.64 17.92 26.56
C ASN A 433 -21.40 17.99 25.05
N VAL A 434 -20.67 19.01 24.55
CA VAL A 434 -20.51 19.24 23.11
C VAL A 434 -19.06 19.43 22.75
N SER A 435 -18.57 18.60 21.85
CA SER A 435 -17.22 18.72 21.25
C SER A 435 -17.25 18.57 19.75
N ASN A 436 -16.23 19.11 19.09
CA ASN A 436 -16.05 19.00 17.66
C ASN A 436 -14.59 18.79 17.32
N GLN A 437 -14.33 18.01 16.28
CA GLN A 437 -13.02 17.82 15.68
C GLN A 437 -13.11 18.16 14.20
N LEU A 438 -12.41 19.20 13.78
CA LEU A 438 -12.25 19.58 12.37
C LEU A 438 -10.85 19.23 11.92
N LEU A 439 -10.73 18.43 10.87
CA LEU A 439 -9.45 17.99 10.29
C LEU A 439 -9.42 18.32 8.79
N PHE A 440 -8.36 18.98 8.36
CA PHE A 440 -8.00 19.18 6.96
C PHE A 440 -6.69 18.49 6.66
N THR A 441 -6.62 17.73 5.55
CA THR A 441 -5.37 17.13 5.09
C THR A 441 -5.18 17.33 3.59
N TYR A 442 -3.94 17.49 3.20
CA TYR A 442 -3.50 17.55 1.81
C TYR A 442 -2.27 16.68 1.64
N SER A 443 -2.28 15.79 0.65
CA SER A 443 -1.13 14.97 0.29
C SER A 443 -0.92 15.04 -1.23
N ASP A 444 0.32 15.31 -1.66
CA ASP A 444 0.73 15.28 -3.06
C ASP A 444 1.93 14.33 -3.18
N MET A 445 1.71 13.25 -3.91
CA MET A 445 2.66 12.17 -4.09
C MET A 445 3.00 12.04 -5.56
N LYS A 446 4.29 11.89 -5.86
CA LYS A 446 4.81 11.84 -7.20
C LYS A 446 5.83 10.71 -7.30
N ASP A 447 5.63 9.80 -8.24
CA ASP A 447 6.58 8.76 -8.62
C ASP A 447 7.00 9.02 -10.07
N GLU A 448 8.27 9.35 -10.29
CA GLU A 448 8.79 9.78 -11.59
C GLU A 448 10.02 8.96 -11.97
N ARG A 449 10.09 8.57 -13.23
CA ARG A 449 11.34 8.12 -13.83
C ARG A 449 12.12 9.31 -14.37
N GLY A 450 13.40 9.37 -14.04
CA GLY A 450 14.34 10.37 -14.53
C GLY A 450 15.58 9.71 -15.13
N THR A 451 16.43 10.52 -15.79
CA THR A 451 17.70 10.08 -16.35
C THR A 451 18.66 11.25 -16.48
N ASN A 452 19.95 10.97 -16.65
CA ASN A 452 20.96 11.96 -17.00
C ASN A 452 21.03 12.21 -18.52
N SER A 453 20.28 11.43 -19.33
CA SER A 453 20.22 11.58 -20.77
C SER A 453 19.42 12.82 -21.19
N SER A 454 19.87 13.51 -22.24
CA SER A 454 18.99 14.36 -23.04
C SER A 454 18.00 13.49 -23.83
N PRO A 455 16.82 14.01 -24.22
CA PRO A 455 15.90 13.28 -25.11
C PRO A 455 16.62 12.85 -26.40
N PHE A 456 16.62 11.56 -26.66
CA PHE A 456 17.29 10.93 -27.79
C PHE A 456 16.69 9.54 -28.02
N PRO A 457 16.60 9.03 -29.28
CA PRO A 457 16.10 7.68 -29.53
C PRO A 457 16.84 6.60 -28.74
N PHE A 458 16.10 5.62 -28.27
CA PHE A 458 16.69 4.44 -27.66
C PHE A 458 17.06 3.44 -28.75
N ILE A 459 18.31 2.99 -28.73
CA ILE A 459 18.90 2.21 -29.82
C ILE A 459 19.37 0.86 -29.28
N ASP A 460 18.91 -0.22 -29.91
CA ASP A 460 19.48 -1.56 -29.73
C ASP A 460 20.29 -1.94 -30.99
N ILE A 461 21.55 -2.24 -30.80
CA ILE A 461 22.41 -2.87 -31.79
C ILE A 461 22.45 -4.38 -31.52
N MET A 462 22.07 -5.20 -32.49
CA MET A 462 22.04 -6.64 -32.34
C MET A 462 23.37 -7.24 -32.79
N ALA A 463 23.62 -8.50 -32.45
CA ALA A 463 24.81 -9.24 -32.88
C ALA A 463 24.73 -9.76 -34.32
N GLY A 464 23.60 -9.57 -34.99
CA GLY A 464 23.38 -10.05 -36.34
C GLY A 464 23.39 -11.58 -36.45
N TYR A 465 22.84 -12.28 -35.47
CA TYR A 465 23.12 -13.68 -35.24
C TYR A 465 21.95 -14.60 -35.57
N TYR A 466 22.26 -15.78 -36.15
CA TYR A 466 21.30 -16.84 -36.44
C TYR A 466 21.83 -18.18 -35.92
N GLU A 467 21.03 -18.85 -35.08
CA GLU A 467 21.36 -20.20 -34.62
C GLU A 467 20.31 -21.19 -35.12
N ASN A 468 20.74 -22.31 -35.73
CA ASN A 468 19.87 -23.39 -36.21
C ASN A 468 18.73 -22.93 -37.14
N GLY A 469 19.00 -21.92 -38.01
CA GLY A 469 18.01 -21.38 -38.93
C GLY A 469 16.99 -20.41 -38.35
N ASN A 470 17.00 -20.16 -37.02
CA ASN A 470 16.17 -19.17 -36.36
C ASN A 470 16.95 -17.89 -36.12
N GLN A 471 16.31 -16.73 -36.29
CA GLN A 471 16.92 -15.49 -35.89
C GLN A 471 16.84 -15.36 -34.35
N ILE A 472 17.99 -15.35 -33.71
CA ILE A 472 18.09 -15.05 -32.29
C ILE A 472 18.32 -13.55 -32.16
N LEU A 473 17.40 -12.87 -31.48
CA LEU A 473 17.48 -11.43 -31.19
C LEU A 473 18.45 -11.19 -30.02
N GLU A 474 19.74 -11.47 -30.28
CA GLU A 474 20.80 -11.26 -29.31
C GLU A 474 21.24 -9.80 -29.27
N PRO A 475 21.12 -9.10 -28.11
CA PRO A 475 21.63 -7.74 -27.98
C PRO A 475 23.17 -7.75 -28.01
N TYR A 476 23.76 -6.63 -28.45
CA TYR A 476 25.20 -6.40 -28.39
C TYR A 476 25.56 -5.10 -27.73
N MET A 477 24.91 -3.98 -28.12
CA MET A 477 25.08 -2.67 -27.48
C MET A 477 23.77 -1.94 -27.42
N THR A 478 23.58 -1.13 -26.38
CA THR A 478 22.38 -0.31 -26.20
C THR A 478 22.78 1.10 -25.80
N ALA A 479 22.20 2.11 -26.45
CA ALA A 479 22.39 3.52 -26.12
C ALA A 479 21.07 4.31 -26.20
N GLY A 480 21.07 5.52 -25.70
CA GLY A 480 19.92 6.42 -25.81
C GLY A 480 19.12 6.59 -24.52
N TYR A 481 18.04 7.34 -24.62
CA TYR A 481 17.09 7.61 -23.53
C TYR A 481 16.28 6.36 -23.25
N GLU A 482 16.35 5.80 -22.06
CA GLU A 482 15.74 4.51 -21.71
C GLU A 482 14.24 4.45 -22.12
N LEU A 483 13.83 3.35 -22.72
CA LEU A 483 12.58 3.21 -23.48
C LEU A 483 11.28 3.43 -22.69
N PHE A 484 11.31 3.31 -21.37
CA PHE A 484 10.16 3.53 -20.48
C PHE A 484 10.23 4.83 -19.68
N THR A 485 11.29 5.63 -19.84
CA THR A 485 11.57 6.74 -18.92
C THR A 485 10.93 8.06 -19.37
N TYR A 486 10.78 8.30 -20.69
CA TYR A 486 10.18 9.52 -21.20
C TYR A 486 8.70 9.63 -20.80
N ASN A 487 8.31 10.72 -20.16
CA ASN A 487 6.95 10.96 -19.66
C ASN A 487 6.38 9.76 -18.88
N ASN A 488 7.20 9.21 -17.96
CA ASN A 488 6.76 8.17 -17.04
C ASN A 488 6.63 8.76 -15.63
N LEU A 489 5.40 9.15 -15.31
CA LEU A 489 5.07 9.87 -14.10
C LEU A 489 3.72 9.41 -13.57
N VAL A 490 3.68 8.97 -12.33
CA VAL A 490 2.45 8.84 -11.55
C VAL A 490 2.35 10.00 -10.58
N LYS A 491 1.27 10.74 -10.64
CA LYS A 491 0.96 11.80 -9.66
C LYS A 491 -0.36 11.50 -8.98
N ASN A 492 -0.37 11.56 -7.64
CA ASN A 492 -1.57 11.37 -6.85
C ASN A 492 -1.72 12.49 -5.83
N THR A 493 -2.80 13.25 -5.94
CA THR A 493 -3.13 14.34 -5.03
C THR A 493 -4.42 13.98 -4.29
N VAL A 494 -4.37 14.03 -2.96
CA VAL A 494 -5.50 13.75 -2.08
C VAL A 494 -5.74 14.95 -1.18
N MET A 495 -6.93 15.50 -1.21
CA MET A 495 -7.40 16.53 -0.29
C MET A 495 -8.54 15.95 0.52
N THR A 496 -8.47 16.03 1.84
CA THR A 496 -9.51 15.52 2.73
C THR A 496 -9.89 16.59 3.76
N ILE A 497 -11.17 16.74 4.01
CA ILE A 497 -11.72 17.59 5.06
C ILE A 497 -12.72 16.77 5.88
N VAL A 498 -12.75 17.00 7.20
CA VAL A 498 -13.42 16.15 8.18
C VAL A 498 -14.04 16.97 9.27
N ASP A 499 -15.28 16.64 9.65
CA ASP A 499 -15.92 17.19 10.83
C ASP A 499 -16.62 16.10 11.66
N ASN A 500 -16.24 15.96 12.92
CA ASN A 500 -16.85 15.07 13.90
C ASN A 500 -17.52 15.90 14.99
N PHE A 501 -18.81 15.95 15.00
CA PHE A 501 -19.59 16.51 16.06
C PHE A 501 -19.97 15.43 17.06
N THR A 502 -19.66 15.64 18.33
CA THR A 502 -19.98 14.69 19.42
C THR A 502 -20.87 15.36 20.48
N TYR A 503 -21.95 14.68 20.82
CA TYR A 503 -22.89 15.11 21.85
C TYR A 503 -23.08 14.03 22.92
N TYR A 504 -22.92 14.40 24.17
CA TYR A 504 -23.11 13.53 25.34
C TYR A 504 -24.50 13.73 25.95
N LEU A 505 -25.26 12.64 26.02
CA LEU A 505 -26.62 12.64 26.58
C LEU A 505 -26.78 11.47 27.55
N GLY A 506 -26.65 11.75 28.88
CA GLY A 506 -26.71 10.69 29.87
C GLY A 506 -25.65 9.59 29.62
N ALA A 507 -26.13 8.38 29.43
CA ALA A 507 -25.29 7.21 29.13
C ALA A 507 -24.89 7.08 27.65
N HIS A 508 -25.36 7.99 26.80
CA HIS A 508 -25.09 7.97 25.34
C HIS A 508 -24.00 8.96 24.93
N LYS A 509 -23.16 8.54 24.00
CA LYS A 509 -22.23 9.41 23.28
C LYS A 509 -22.57 9.32 21.80
N LEU A 510 -23.27 10.31 21.30
CA LEU A 510 -23.69 10.44 19.93
C LEU A 510 -22.59 11.13 19.13
N THR A 511 -22.12 10.49 18.05
CA THR A 511 -21.16 11.08 17.11
C THR A 511 -21.80 11.13 15.73
N ALA A 512 -22.00 12.34 15.22
CA ALA A 512 -22.39 12.57 13.83
C ALA A 512 -21.21 13.14 13.07
N GLY A 513 -20.98 12.69 11.86
CA GLY A 513 -19.89 13.21 11.08
C GLY A 513 -20.16 13.21 9.59
N ILE A 514 -19.46 14.09 8.93
CA ILE A 514 -19.47 14.21 7.49
C ILE A 514 -18.03 14.22 6.98
N SER A 515 -17.87 13.74 5.77
CA SER A 515 -16.56 13.45 5.22
C SER A 515 -16.50 13.68 3.71
N TYR A 516 -15.53 14.45 3.19
CA TYR A 516 -15.27 14.59 1.76
C TYR A 516 -13.79 14.41 1.42
N GLU A 517 -13.51 13.51 0.48
CA GLU A 517 -12.18 13.32 -0.11
C GLU A 517 -12.26 13.61 -1.61
N ARG A 518 -11.42 14.53 -2.06
CA ARG A 518 -11.16 14.74 -3.48
C ARG A 518 -9.82 14.12 -3.81
N GLN A 519 -9.83 13.22 -4.79
CA GLN A 519 -8.63 12.56 -5.25
C GLN A 519 -8.45 12.77 -6.75
N LYS A 520 -7.20 13.07 -7.14
CA LYS A 520 -6.77 13.10 -8.53
C LYS A 520 -5.56 12.18 -8.66
N ALA A 521 -5.64 11.20 -9.56
CA ALA A 521 -4.49 10.41 -9.98
C ALA A 521 -4.29 10.58 -11.49
N GLY A 522 -3.04 10.81 -11.89
CA GLY A 522 -2.62 10.89 -13.28
C GLY A 522 -1.55 9.83 -13.55
N ASN A 523 -1.72 9.09 -14.64
CA ASN A 523 -0.77 8.13 -15.16
C ASN A 523 -0.23 8.59 -16.50
N SER A 524 0.97 9.16 -16.50
CA SER A 524 1.72 9.41 -17.71
C SER A 524 2.61 8.20 -17.98
N TYR A 525 2.39 7.53 -19.09
CA TYR A 525 3.15 6.35 -19.49
C TYR A 525 3.30 6.34 -21.02
N MET A 526 4.47 6.70 -21.48
CA MET A 526 4.79 6.83 -22.89
C MET A 526 6.01 5.96 -23.23
N ARG A 527 5.77 4.70 -23.56
CA ARG A 527 6.85 3.80 -24.00
C ARG A 527 7.39 4.25 -25.34
N ASN A 528 8.72 4.32 -25.50
CA ASN A 528 9.39 4.78 -26.71
C ASN A 528 9.04 6.22 -27.11
N GLY A 529 8.78 7.11 -26.15
CA GLY A 529 8.38 8.50 -26.44
C GLY A 529 9.45 9.36 -27.07
N THR A 530 10.70 8.91 -27.11
CA THR A 530 11.81 9.54 -27.86
C THR A 530 12.15 8.83 -29.17
N GLY A 531 11.43 7.77 -29.51
CA GLY A 531 11.72 6.86 -30.61
C GLY A 531 12.59 5.68 -30.16
N TYR A 532 12.38 4.55 -30.81
CA TYR A 532 13.14 3.30 -30.62
C TYR A 532 13.60 2.78 -31.96
N TYR A 533 14.87 2.49 -32.08
CA TYR A 533 15.48 1.88 -33.23
C TYR A 533 16.18 0.57 -32.87
N ARG A 534 16.04 -0.44 -33.74
CA ARG A 534 16.80 -1.68 -33.65
C ARG A 534 17.48 -1.92 -34.96
N TYR A 535 18.79 -2.16 -34.92
CA TYR A 535 19.62 -2.51 -36.09
C TYR A 535 20.09 -3.94 -35.93
N SER A 536 20.11 -4.70 -37.05
CA SER A 536 20.49 -6.11 -37.03
C SER A 536 21.97 -6.32 -36.68
N SER A 537 22.82 -5.32 -36.96
CA SER A 537 24.23 -5.33 -36.60
C SER A 537 24.80 -3.94 -36.41
N PHE A 538 26.00 -3.83 -35.87
CA PHE A 538 26.72 -2.56 -35.74
C PHE A 538 27.13 -2.00 -37.11
N GLU A 539 27.48 -2.88 -38.06
CA GLU A 539 27.76 -2.47 -39.41
C GLU A 539 26.56 -1.87 -40.13
N ASP A 540 25.36 -2.47 -39.98
CA ASP A 540 24.12 -1.90 -40.51
C ASP A 540 23.86 -0.50 -39.99
N PHE A 541 24.09 -0.26 -38.71
CA PHE A 541 23.97 1.08 -38.13
C PHE A 541 24.98 2.06 -38.74
N LYS A 542 26.27 1.68 -38.86
CA LYS A 542 27.31 2.53 -39.42
C LYS A 542 27.02 2.91 -40.87
N ASN A 543 26.55 1.95 -41.67
CA ASN A 543 26.22 2.11 -43.06
C ASN A 543 24.86 2.78 -43.32
N GLY A 544 24.13 3.15 -42.30
CA GLY A 544 22.81 3.76 -42.43
C GLY A 544 21.78 2.83 -43.07
N ALA A 545 21.85 1.53 -42.80
CA ALA A 545 20.82 0.59 -43.24
C ALA A 545 19.46 0.94 -42.62
N ALA A 546 18.37 0.53 -43.26
CA ALA A 546 17.05 0.67 -42.67
C ALA A 546 16.98 -0.20 -41.38
N PRO A 547 16.41 0.32 -40.28
CA PRO A 547 16.32 -0.43 -39.03
C PRO A 547 15.50 -1.71 -39.20
N GLU A 548 15.80 -2.72 -38.43
CA GLU A 548 15.02 -3.97 -38.34
C GLU A 548 13.69 -3.76 -37.68
N SER A 549 13.64 -2.81 -36.71
CA SER A 549 12.43 -2.45 -35.98
C SER A 549 12.47 -0.99 -35.57
N PHE A 550 11.30 -0.35 -35.55
CA PHE A 550 11.10 1.00 -35.08
C PHE A 550 9.83 1.10 -34.25
N ALA A 551 9.86 1.92 -33.21
CA ALA A 551 8.65 2.29 -32.49
C ALA A 551 8.67 3.73 -31.99
N LEU A 552 7.48 4.29 -31.85
CA LEU A 552 7.26 5.63 -31.35
C LEU A 552 5.92 5.71 -30.61
N ALA A 553 5.92 6.32 -29.44
CA ALA A 553 4.68 6.81 -28.80
C ALA A 553 4.70 8.33 -28.74
N TYR A 554 3.58 8.96 -29.05
CA TYR A 554 3.42 10.41 -29.01
C TYR A 554 1.98 10.80 -28.71
N GLY A 555 1.78 11.92 -28.02
CA GLY A 555 0.44 12.47 -27.76
C GLY A 555 -0.12 13.22 -28.95
N TYR A 556 -1.44 13.17 -29.09
CA TYR A 556 -2.14 13.91 -30.12
C TYR A 556 -2.12 15.43 -29.86
N ASN A 557 -2.36 16.22 -30.93
CA ASN A 557 -2.46 17.69 -30.90
C ASN A 557 -1.24 18.39 -30.28
N GLY A 558 -0.02 17.81 -30.49
CA GLY A 558 1.22 18.36 -29.98
C GLY A 558 1.40 18.19 -28.46
N ASN A 559 0.56 17.41 -27.79
CA ASN A 559 0.71 17.11 -26.37
C ASN A 559 1.93 16.21 -26.14
N THR A 560 3.03 16.77 -25.64
CA THR A 560 4.27 16.03 -25.36
C THR A 560 4.22 15.21 -24.06
N LYS A 561 3.20 15.45 -23.21
CA LYS A 561 3.05 14.79 -21.90
C LYS A 561 1.62 14.30 -21.67
N PRO A 562 1.13 13.39 -22.52
CA PRO A 562 -0.21 12.82 -22.31
C PRO A 562 -0.30 12.08 -20.98
N SER A 563 -1.46 12.16 -20.35
CA SER A 563 -1.74 11.52 -19.06
C SER A 563 -3.16 10.96 -19.04
N ALA A 564 -3.29 9.73 -18.57
CA ALA A 564 -4.57 9.13 -18.24
C ALA A 564 -4.97 9.57 -16.82
N ASP A 565 -5.87 10.54 -16.72
CA ASP A 565 -6.29 11.11 -15.45
C ASP A 565 -7.61 10.47 -14.98
N VAL A 566 -7.67 10.12 -13.69
CA VAL A 566 -8.91 9.85 -12.96
C VAL A 566 -9.07 10.86 -11.84
N LYS A 567 -10.24 11.50 -11.77
CA LYS A 567 -10.61 12.44 -10.70
C LYS A 567 -11.92 12.00 -10.10
N PHE A 568 -11.97 11.89 -8.79
CA PHE A 568 -13.23 11.59 -8.10
C PHE A 568 -13.34 12.31 -6.77
N GLY A 569 -14.60 12.48 -6.35
CA GLY A 569 -14.98 12.90 -5.02
C GLY A 569 -15.68 11.74 -4.32
N GLN A 570 -15.34 11.52 -3.06
CA GLN A 570 -16.03 10.56 -2.22
C GLN A 570 -16.65 11.30 -1.04
N LEU A 571 -17.98 11.29 -0.94
CA LEU A 571 -18.73 11.80 0.20
C LEU A 571 -19.08 10.66 1.15
N GLY A 572 -18.81 10.84 2.43
CA GLY A 572 -19.24 9.92 3.48
C GLY A 572 -20.03 10.67 4.55
N VAL A 573 -21.15 10.10 4.99
CA VAL A 573 -21.97 10.62 6.10
C VAL A 573 -22.17 9.49 7.09
N TYR A 574 -22.06 9.78 8.38
CA TYR A 574 -22.19 8.74 9.41
C TYR A 574 -22.76 9.24 10.71
N LEU A 575 -23.37 8.30 11.44
CA LEU A 575 -23.93 8.48 12.77
C LEU A 575 -23.58 7.26 13.62
N GLN A 576 -23.16 7.50 14.85
CA GLN A 576 -22.83 6.45 15.83
C GLN A 576 -23.31 6.82 17.20
N ASP A 577 -23.81 5.84 17.93
CA ASP A 577 -24.07 5.91 19.36
C ASP A 577 -23.17 4.92 20.12
N GLU A 578 -22.46 5.41 21.11
CA GLU A 578 -21.77 4.60 22.12
C GLU A 578 -22.61 4.67 23.40
N TRP A 579 -23.34 3.60 23.68
CA TRP A 579 -24.30 3.53 24.81
C TRP A 579 -23.77 2.64 25.91
N ASN A 580 -23.54 3.25 27.08
CA ASN A 580 -23.24 2.54 28.32
C ASN A 580 -24.55 2.00 28.93
N ILE A 581 -25.01 0.84 28.48
CA ILE A 581 -26.25 0.19 28.95
C ILE A 581 -26.15 -0.10 30.45
N ARG A 582 -24.95 -0.52 30.87
CA ARG A 582 -24.58 -0.69 32.30
C ARG A 582 -23.17 -0.16 32.49
N ASP A 583 -22.70 -0.02 33.73
CA ASP A 583 -21.34 0.45 34.03
C ASP A 583 -20.27 -0.52 33.52
N ASN A 584 -20.61 -1.81 33.36
CA ASN A 584 -19.74 -2.84 32.85
C ASN A 584 -20.07 -3.33 31.44
N PHE A 585 -21.10 -2.76 30.79
CA PHE A 585 -21.50 -3.17 29.42
C PHE A 585 -21.76 -1.96 28.53
N LYS A 586 -20.96 -1.83 27.49
CA LYS A 586 -21.07 -0.78 26.45
C LYS A 586 -21.43 -1.39 25.10
N LEU A 587 -22.40 -0.81 24.43
CA LEU A 587 -22.79 -1.10 23.05
C LEU A 587 -22.40 0.09 22.17
N THR A 588 -21.83 -0.18 21.02
CA THR A 588 -21.58 0.82 19.98
C THR A 588 -22.36 0.42 18.75
N ALA A 589 -23.21 1.29 18.23
CA ALA A 589 -23.96 1.05 17.00
C ALA A 589 -23.85 2.26 16.07
N GLY A 590 -23.60 2.04 14.81
CA GLY A 590 -23.48 3.13 13.86
C GLY A 590 -23.71 2.72 12.43
N ILE A 591 -23.96 3.69 11.60
CA ILE A 591 -24.13 3.54 10.16
C ILE A 591 -23.28 4.58 9.44
N ARG A 592 -22.63 4.16 8.37
CA ARG A 592 -21.91 5.02 7.43
C ARG A 592 -22.45 4.79 6.01
N MET A 593 -22.58 5.87 5.27
CA MET A 593 -22.94 5.89 3.86
C MET A 593 -21.82 6.56 3.09
N ASP A 594 -21.30 5.90 2.08
CA ASP A 594 -20.27 6.41 1.17
C ASP A 594 -20.79 6.47 -0.27
N ASN A 595 -20.52 7.58 -0.94
CA ASN A 595 -20.83 7.79 -2.35
C ASN A 595 -19.58 8.27 -3.09
N LEU A 596 -19.23 7.56 -4.15
CA LEU A 596 -18.12 7.91 -5.03
C LEU A 596 -18.66 8.50 -6.33
N SER A 597 -18.14 9.66 -6.74
CA SER A 597 -18.53 10.33 -7.99
C SER A 597 -17.29 10.71 -8.80
N PHE A 598 -17.22 10.32 -10.06
CA PHE A 598 -16.17 10.73 -10.97
C PHE A 598 -16.36 12.18 -11.42
N LEU A 599 -15.26 12.93 -11.58
CA LEU A 599 -15.24 14.39 -11.76
C LEU A 599 -14.52 14.82 -13.04
N ASN A 600 -14.24 13.92 -13.96
CA ASN A 600 -13.65 14.22 -15.25
C ASN A 600 -14.23 13.35 -16.35
N ASP A 601 -14.30 13.91 -17.55
CA ASP A 601 -14.67 13.21 -18.76
C ASP A 601 -13.45 12.48 -19.36
N ILE A 602 -13.73 11.48 -20.17
CA ILE A 602 -12.78 10.72 -20.97
C ILE A 602 -13.30 10.60 -22.40
N MET A 603 -12.39 10.47 -23.36
CA MET A 603 -12.77 10.35 -24.77
C MET A 603 -13.08 8.90 -25.12
N ARG A 604 -14.25 8.64 -25.66
CA ARG A 604 -14.65 7.31 -26.14
C ARG A 604 -13.86 6.92 -27.40
N ASN A 605 -13.47 5.68 -27.48
CA ASN A 605 -13.08 5.03 -28.73
C ASN A 605 -14.32 4.33 -29.31
N GLN A 606 -14.86 4.85 -30.44
CA GLN A 606 -16.09 4.35 -31.03
C GLN A 606 -15.91 2.92 -31.57
N ALA A 607 -14.73 2.59 -32.09
CA ALA A 607 -14.46 1.24 -32.60
C ALA A 607 -14.49 0.17 -31.50
N ILE A 608 -14.14 0.54 -30.26
CA ILE A 608 -14.29 -0.36 -29.10
C ILE A 608 -15.77 -0.46 -28.70
N TYR A 609 -16.49 0.68 -28.66
CA TYR A 609 -17.88 0.71 -28.24
C TYR A 609 -18.80 -0.08 -29.16
N ASP A 610 -18.49 -0.12 -30.47
CA ASP A 610 -19.26 -0.86 -31.49
C ASP A 610 -19.05 -2.38 -31.41
N LEU A 611 -18.06 -2.87 -30.64
CA LEU A 611 -17.89 -4.30 -30.44
C LEU A 611 -19.03 -4.86 -29.55
N ASP A 612 -19.62 -5.96 -30.00
CA ASP A 612 -20.59 -6.73 -29.20
C ASP A 612 -19.94 -7.98 -28.63
N PHE A 613 -19.94 -8.10 -27.32
CA PHE A 613 -19.47 -9.26 -26.56
C PHE A 613 -20.70 -10.05 -26.00
N ASN A 614 -21.49 -10.66 -26.85
CA ASN A 614 -22.74 -11.34 -26.48
C ASN A 614 -23.73 -10.42 -25.76
N GLY A 615 -24.02 -9.26 -26.32
CA GLY A 615 -24.91 -8.25 -25.76
C GLY A 615 -24.27 -7.33 -24.74
N MET A 616 -22.95 -7.48 -24.46
CA MET A 616 -22.19 -6.58 -23.61
C MET A 616 -21.32 -5.66 -24.46
N HIS A 617 -21.26 -4.40 -24.07
CA HIS A 617 -20.43 -3.39 -24.71
C HIS A 617 -19.42 -2.81 -23.72
N ILE A 618 -18.28 -2.35 -24.20
CA ILE A 618 -17.27 -1.65 -23.40
C ILE A 618 -17.27 -0.17 -23.81
N ASP A 619 -17.65 0.70 -22.88
CA ASP A 619 -17.62 2.16 -23.10
C ASP A 619 -16.38 2.77 -22.47
N THR A 620 -15.37 3.04 -23.29
CA THR A 620 -14.14 3.72 -22.83
C THR A 620 -14.32 5.22 -22.60
N GLY A 621 -15.48 5.78 -22.93
CA GLY A 621 -15.86 7.18 -22.75
C GLY A 621 -16.68 7.44 -21.49
N ALA A 622 -16.96 6.42 -20.66
CA ALA A 622 -17.77 6.56 -19.47
C ALA A 622 -17.11 5.94 -18.25
N TRP A 623 -17.20 6.62 -17.11
CA TRP A 623 -16.89 6.06 -15.82
C TRP A 623 -18.08 5.26 -15.28
N PRO A 624 -17.86 4.31 -14.33
CA PRO A 624 -18.99 3.60 -13.72
C PRO A 624 -19.92 4.56 -12.98
N ASP A 625 -21.18 4.16 -12.88
CA ASP A 625 -22.21 4.92 -12.20
C ASP A 625 -21.88 5.12 -10.71
N SER A 626 -22.26 6.29 -10.20
CA SER A 626 -22.16 6.58 -8.77
C SER A 626 -23.10 5.67 -7.98
N LYS A 627 -22.56 4.85 -7.07
CA LYS A 627 -23.33 3.91 -6.23
C LYS A 627 -23.19 4.29 -4.76
N LEU A 628 -24.33 4.36 -4.06
CA LEU A 628 -24.34 4.56 -2.61
C LEU A 628 -24.07 3.22 -1.92
N GLN A 629 -23.07 3.21 -1.03
CA GLN A 629 -22.69 2.03 -0.25
C GLN A 629 -22.92 2.27 1.24
N PHE A 630 -23.61 1.33 1.90
CA PHE A 630 -23.94 1.36 3.32
C PHE A 630 -23.00 0.46 4.10
N SER A 631 -22.54 0.96 5.24
CA SER A 631 -21.64 0.27 6.15
C SER A 631 -22.14 0.35 7.59
N PRO A 632 -23.25 -0.37 7.92
CA PRO A 632 -23.72 -0.51 9.32
C PRO A 632 -22.71 -1.32 10.13
N ARG A 633 -22.52 -0.95 11.40
CA ARG A 633 -21.64 -1.62 12.35
C ARG A 633 -22.24 -1.65 13.72
N VAL A 634 -21.98 -2.74 14.44
CA VAL A 634 -22.31 -2.90 15.85
C VAL A 634 -21.13 -3.53 16.57
N GLY A 635 -20.77 -3.02 17.71
CA GLY A 635 -19.73 -3.58 18.56
C GLY A 635 -20.13 -3.49 20.05
N PHE A 636 -19.54 -4.33 20.86
CA PHE A 636 -19.76 -4.30 22.32
C PHE A 636 -18.48 -4.58 23.09
N THR A 637 -18.46 -4.12 24.31
CA THR A 637 -17.46 -4.45 25.33
C THR A 637 -18.16 -4.73 26.63
N TRP A 638 -17.86 -5.87 27.23
CA TRP A 638 -18.44 -6.32 28.49
C TRP A 638 -17.33 -6.73 29.47
N ASP A 639 -17.24 -6.02 30.56
CA ASP A 639 -16.45 -6.39 31.73
C ASP A 639 -17.31 -7.31 32.60
N VAL A 640 -17.10 -8.63 32.48
CA VAL A 640 -18.01 -9.65 32.98
C VAL A 640 -18.22 -9.54 34.49
N PHE A 641 -17.15 -9.31 35.24
CA PHE A 641 -17.17 -9.26 36.69
C PHE A 641 -17.16 -7.82 37.25
N ASN A 642 -17.10 -6.81 36.37
CA ASN A 642 -16.99 -5.39 36.72
C ASN A 642 -15.73 -5.04 37.55
N ASP A 643 -14.70 -5.85 37.44
CA ASP A 643 -13.41 -5.71 38.13
C ASP A 643 -12.21 -5.64 37.16
N LYS A 644 -12.47 -5.63 35.84
CA LYS A 644 -11.52 -5.59 34.76
C LYS A 644 -10.66 -6.86 34.63
N THR A 645 -11.04 -7.98 35.27
CA THR A 645 -10.32 -9.25 35.18
C THR A 645 -10.70 -10.04 33.94
N LEU A 646 -11.97 -10.02 33.53
CA LEU A 646 -12.45 -10.72 32.33
C LEU A 646 -13.29 -9.77 31.45
N LYS A 647 -12.81 -9.49 30.26
CA LYS A 647 -13.55 -8.74 29.24
C LYS A 647 -13.90 -9.60 28.05
N VAL A 648 -15.16 -9.49 27.62
CA VAL A 648 -15.64 -10.02 26.34
C VAL A 648 -15.93 -8.84 25.42
N ARG A 649 -15.36 -8.85 24.22
CA ARG A 649 -15.58 -7.80 23.24
C ARG A 649 -15.79 -8.39 21.85
N GLY A 650 -16.49 -7.68 21.00
CA GLY A 650 -16.73 -8.15 19.64
C GLY A 650 -17.65 -7.22 18.89
N GLY A 651 -18.03 -7.68 17.70
CA GLY A 651 -18.93 -6.94 16.84
C GLY A 651 -19.11 -7.54 15.47
N SER A 652 -19.91 -6.86 14.68
CA SER A 652 -20.23 -7.22 13.30
C SER A 652 -20.47 -5.96 12.48
N GLY A 653 -20.08 -5.97 11.20
CA GLY A 653 -20.36 -4.83 10.34
C GLY A 653 -19.80 -4.96 8.93
N PHE A 654 -20.19 -4.01 8.10
CA PHE A 654 -19.72 -3.87 6.73
C PHE A 654 -18.61 -2.83 6.65
N PHE A 655 -17.62 -3.11 5.81
CA PHE A 655 -16.45 -2.27 5.62
C PHE A 655 -16.21 -2.07 4.12
N THR A 656 -16.29 -0.82 3.68
CA THR A 656 -15.99 -0.41 2.31
C THR A 656 -14.52 -0.02 2.22
N GLY A 657 -13.82 -0.55 1.24
CA GLY A 657 -12.39 -0.32 1.00
C GLY A 657 -12.13 0.52 -0.23
N ARG A 658 -10.86 0.48 -0.65
CA ARG A 658 -10.33 1.13 -1.86
C ARG A 658 -9.84 0.10 -2.85
N ILE A 659 -9.66 0.54 -4.09
CA ILE A 659 -8.99 -0.20 -5.15
C ILE A 659 -7.75 0.61 -5.59
N PRO A 660 -6.66 -0.03 -6.02
CA PRO A 660 -5.57 0.65 -6.71
C PRO A 660 -6.06 1.43 -7.93
N LEU A 661 -5.74 2.72 -8.00
CA LEU A 661 -6.28 3.62 -9.05
C LEU A 661 -5.74 3.31 -10.44
N VAL A 662 -4.65 2.54 -10.52
CA VAL A 662 -4.12 2.02 -11.78
C VAL A 662 -5.18 1.26 -12.58
N PHE A 663 -6.09 0.54 -11.91
CA PHE A 663 -7.16 -0.20 -12.60
C PHE A 663 -8.23 0.70 -13.22
N PHE A 664 -8.43 1.90 -12.69
CA PHE A 664 -9.25 2.91 -13.35
C PHE A 664 -8.51 3.57 -14.53
N THR A 665 -7.24 3.96 -14.34
CA THR A 665 -6.46 4.62 -15.38
C THR A 665 -6.10 3.69 -16.55
N ASN A 666 -6.14 2.37 -16.36
CA ASN A 666 -5.89 1.39 -17.43
C ASN A 666 -6.89 1.55 -18.60
N MET A 667 -8.16 1.87 -18.33
CA MET A 667 -9.15 2.05 -19.38
C MET A 667 -8.77 3.20 -20.35
N PRO A 668 -8.58 4.46 -19.91
CA PRO A 668 -8.16 5.51 -20.82
C PRO A 668 -6.73 5.32 -21.34
N THR A 669 -5.80 4.72 -20.58
CA THR A 669 -4.43 4.43 -21.05
C THR A 669 -4.44 3.52 -22.27
N ASN A 670 -5.31 2.49 -22.28
CA ASN A 670 -5.36 1.48 -23.34
C ASN A 670 -6.45 1.76 -24.40
N SER A 671 -7.14 2.88 -24.32
CA SER A 671 -8.19 3.24 -25.29
C SER A 671 -7.67 3.67 -26.67
N GLY A 672 -6.38 4.02 -26.76
CA GLY A 672 -5.79 4.62 -27.97
C GLY A 672 -6.13 6.08 -28.20
N MET A 673 -6.92 6.71 -27.28
CA MET A 673 -7.44 8.08 -27.46
C MET A 673 -6.56 9.17 -26.82
N ILE A 674 -5.57 8.80 -26.01
CA ILE A 674 -4.68 9.75 -25.32
C ILE A 674 -3.39 9.96 -26.10
N GLN A 675 -2.85 8.89 -26.68
CA GLN A 675 -1.59 8.85 -27.40
C GLN A 675 -1.65 7.81 -28.52
N ASN A 676 -0.85 8.04 -29.57
CA ASN A 676 -0.62 7.04 -30.59
C ASN A 676 0.58 6.18 -30.22
N LEU A 677 0.50 4.89 -30.51
CA LEU A 677 1.60 3.92 -30.35
C LEU A 677 1.83 3.23 -31.71
N VAL A 678 2.95 3.52 -32.31
CA VAL A 678 3.36 2.92 -33.58
C VAL A 678 4.48 1.93 -33.32
N SER A 679 4.37 0.78 -33.99
CA SER A 679 5.35 -0.30 -33.86
C SER A 679 5.42 -1.01 -35.20
N ILE A 680 6.54 -0.84 -35.89
CA ILE A 680 6.81 -1.42 -37.21
C ILE A 680 8.07 -2.29 -37.14
N THR A 681 8.01 -3.48 -37.71
CA THR A 681 9.08 -4.46 -37.56
C THR A 681 9.18 -5.41 -38.72
N THR A 682 10.33 -6.04 -38.86
CA THR A 682 10.57 -7.22 -39.68
C THR A 682 10.20 -8.46 -38.87
N ARG A 683 9.42 -9.38 -39.45
CA ARG A 683 9.05 -10.66 -38.84
C ARG A 683 9.81 -11.77 -39.50
N TYR A 684 10.21 -12.73 -38.70
CA TYR A 684 10.95 -13.89 -39.12
C TYR A 684 10.24 -15.18 -38.70
N LYS A 685 10.35 -16.20 -39.50
CA LYS A 685 10.01 -17.58 -39.18
C LYS A 685 11.12 -18.48 -39.72
N ASP A 686 11.71 -19.30 -38.86
CA ASP A 686 12.81 -20.23 -39.22
C ASP A 686 13.98 -19.52 -39.91
N GLY A 687 14.36 -18.29 -39.43
CA GLY A 687 15.45 -17.50 -39.98
C GLY A 687 15.14 -16.77 -41.31
N VAL A 688 13.92 -16.95 -41.86
CA VAL A 688 13.48 -16.31 -43.10
C VAL A 688 12.56 -15.15 -42.80
N VAL A 689 12.75 -14.02 -43.50
CA VAL A 689 11.85 -12.88 -43.41
C VAL A 689 10.46 -13.28 -43.94
N THR A 690 9.45 -13.29 -43.09
CA THR A 690 8.06 -13.58 -43.44
C THR A 690 7.27 -12.32 -43.76
N SER A 691 7.61 -11.21 -43.15
CA SER A 691 7.04 -9.89 -43.44
C SER A 691 8.00 -8.80 -42.98
N ARG A 692 8.02 -7.68 -43.72
CA ARG A 692 8.73 -6.45 -43.37
C ARG A 692 7.82 -5.26 -43.62
N ASP A 693 7.65 -4.41 -42.65
CA ASP A 693 6.86 -3.19 -42.85
C ASP A 693 7.62 -2.25 -43.82
N PRO A 694 7.02 -1.85 -44.94
CA PRO A 694 7.71 -1.02 -45.93
C PRO A 694 8.11 0.37 -45.41
N ARG A 695 7.47 0.86 -44.37
CA ARG A 695 7.82 2.15 -43.74
C ARG A 695 9.20 2.16 -43.09
N LEU A 696 9.78 1.00 -42.78
CA LEU A 696 11.17 0.90 -42.32
C LEU A 696 12.16 1.46 -43.29
N GLU A 697 11.89 1.36 -44.60
CA GLU A 697 12.77 1.91 -45.67
C GLU A 697 12.79 3.45 -45.67
N LEU A 698 11.74 4.13 -45.18
CA LEU A 698 11.71 5.57 -45.02
C LEU A 698 12.69 6.07 -43.94
N LEU A 699 13.15 5.17 -43.07
CA LEU A 699 14.10 5.44 -41.97
C LEU A 699 15.56 5.07 -42.33
N LYS A 700 15.83 4.71 -43.59
CA LYS A 700 17.18 4.45 -44.10
C LYS A 700 18.01 5.74 -44.15
N GLY A 701 19.34 5.61 -43.92
CA GLY A 701 20.25 6.73 -43.92
C GLY A 701 20.56 7.25 -42.50
N ASN A 702 20.54 8.56 -42.31
CA ASN A 702 20.78 9.12 -41.01
C ASN A 702 19.52 8.93 -40.12
N MET A 703 19.75 8.39 -38.93
CA MET A 703 18.67 8.18 -37.98
C MET A 703 17.97 9.50 -37.66
N ILE A 704 16.66 9.51 -37.74
CA ILE A 704 15.82 10.68 -37.35
C ILE A 704 15.77 10.72 -35.81
N THR A 705 16.11 11.88 -35.23
CA THR A 705 16.14 12.07 -33.78
C THR A 705 15.04 13.00 -33.27
N ASP A 706 14.42 13.76 -34.14
CA ASP A 706 13.27 14.62 -33.82
C ASP A 706 11.95 13.89 -33.99
N VAL A 707 11.13 13.89 -32.93
CA VAL A 707 9.84 13.16 -32.89
C VAL A 707 8.86 13.70 -33.94
N ASN A 708 8.78 15.01 -34.16
CA ASN A 708 7.87 15.58 -35.15
C ASN A 708 8.30 15.18 -36.58
N GLN A 709 9.60 15.11 -36.82
CA GLN A 709 10.12 14.62 -38.08
C GLN A 709 9.83 13.12 -38.28
N MET A 710 9.91 12.30 -37.22
CA MET A 710 9.50 10.88 -37.28
C MET A 710 8.00 10.76 -37.67
N ILE A 711 7.13 11.53 -37.00
CA ILE A 711 5.70 11.57 -37.27
C ILE A 711 5.42 11.92 -38.74
N SER A 712 6.03 13.01 -39.24
CA SER A 712 5.83 13.47 -40.63
C SER A 712 6.38 12.51 -41.66
N THR A 713 7.58 11.94 -41.42
CA THR A 713 8.23 10.97 -42.33
C THR A 713 7.39 9.70 -42.49
N LEU A 714 6.77 9.23 -41.42
CA LEU A 714 5.96 8.01 -41.40
C LEU A 714 4.46 8.26 -41.72
N GLY A 715 4.08 9.51 -41.99
CA GLY A 715 2.68 9.89 -42.28
C GLY A 715 1.71 9.56 -41.16
N LEU A 716 2.10 9.77 -39.91
CA LEU A 716 1.30 9.38 -38.75
C LEU A 716 0.26 10.46 -38.38
N PRO A 717 -0.93 10.07 -37.86
CA PRO A 717 -1.97 11.03 -37.47
C PRO A 717 -1.53 11.91 -36.31
N THR A 718 -1.80 13.21 -36.38
CA THR A 718 -1.46 14.17 -35.31
C THR A 718 -2.64 14.58 -34.45
N SER A 719 -3.86 14.22 -34.82
CA SER A 719 -5.12 14.46 -34.09
C SER A 719 -5.92 13.16 -34.03
N ILE A 720 -6.94 13.14 -33.19
CA ILE A 720 -7.86 12.01 -33.01
C ILE A 720 -9.26 12.51 -32.66
N SER A 721 -10.29 11.90 -33.20
CA SER A 721 -11.70 12.01 -32.79
C SER A 721 -12.22 10.65 -32.34
N PRO A 722 -13.36 10.57 -31.64
CA PRO A 722 -13.95 9.29 -31.24
C PRO A 722 -14.11 8.28 -32.38
N GLU A 723 -14.50 8.75 -33.55
CA GLU A 723 -14.77 7.96 -34.77
C GLU A 723 -13.49 7.51 -35.48
N GLU A 724 -12.35 8.18 -35.24
CA GLU A 724 -11.05 7.86 -35.79
C GLU A 724 -10.26 6.88 -34.88
N GLY A 725 -10.85 6.52 -33.73
CA GLY A 725 -10.24 5.58 -32.80
C GLY A 725 -9.92 4.25 -33.48
N VAL A 726 -8.66 3.85 -33.45
CA VAL A 726 -8.21 2.53 -33.95
C VAL A 726 -8.44 1.49 -32.86
N LEU A 727 -8.90 0.31 -33.26
CA LEU A 727 -9.09 -0.80 -32.32
C LEU A 727 -7.73 -1.32 -31.81
N PRO A 728 -7.45 -1.22 -30.48
CA PRO A 728 -6.21 -1.73 -29.93
C PRO A 728 -6.24 -3.25 -29.83
N SER A 729 -5.06 -3.88 -29.79
CA SER A 729 -4.94 -5.33 -29.64
C SER A 729 -5.44 -5.84 -28.27
N SER A 730 -5.46 -4.99 -27.26
CA SER A 730 -6.01 -5.29 -25.92
C SER A 730 -6.93 -4.17 -25.49
N VAL A 731 -8.17 -4.50 -25.19
CA VAL A 731 -9.21 -3.59 -24.72
C VAL A 731 -9.33 -3.68 -23.21
N VAL A 732 -9.49 -2.55 -22.55
CA VAL A 732 -9.76 -2.47 -21.11
C VAL A 732 -11.03 -1.67 -20.87
N GLY A 733 -11.91 -2.20 -20.02
CA GLY A 733 -13.18 -1.56 -19.65
C GLY A 733 -13.44 -1.62 -18.16
N ILE A 734 -14.50 -0.93 -17.73
CA ILE A 734 -15.02 -0.96 -16.37
C ILE A 734 -16.52 -1.21 -16.48
N ASP A 735 -17.02 -2.16 -15.69
CA ASP A 735 -18.45 -2.46 -15.60
C ASP A 735 -19.22 -1.21 -15.13
N PRO A 736 -20.28 -0.76 -15.81
CA PRO A 736 -21.09 0.37 -15.38
C PRO A 736 -21.66 0.23 -13.97
N ASP A 737 -21.91 -1.01 -13.53
CA ASP A 737 -22.41 -1.34 -12.19
C ASP A 737 -21.32 -1.61 -11.16
N PHE A 738 -20.05 -1.34 -11.49
CA PHE A 738 -18.92 -1.54 -10.59
C PHE A 738 -19.12 -0.84 -9.25
N LYS A 739 -18.81 -1.55 -8.16
CA LYS A 739 -18.84 -1.04 -6.78
C LYS A 739 -17.48 -1.15 -6.15
N MET A 740 -17.14 -0.19 -5.28
CA MET A 740 -15.94 -0.29 -4.45
C MET A 740 -15.96 -1.56 -3.61
N PRO A 741 -14.78 -2.17 -3.33
CA PRO A 741 -14.72 -3.42 -2.58
C PRO A 741 -15.38 -3.26 -1.21
N GLN A 742 -16.20 -4.23 -0.84
CA GLN A 742 -16.90 -4.26 0.43
C GLN A 742 -16.85 -5.67 1.04
N VAL A 743 -16.60 -5.72 2.35
CA VAL A 743 -16.56 -6.97 3.12
C VAL A 743 -17.44 -6.87 4.36
N TRP A 744 -18.05 -7.97 4.74
CA TRP A 744 -18.64 -8.15 6.06
C TRP A 744 -17.60 -8.78 6.97
N LYS A 745 -17.35 -8.18 8.16
CA LYS A 745 -16.49 -8.74 9.18
C LYS A 745 -17.26 -8.92 10.48
N THR A 746 -16.99 -10.01 11.18
CA THR A 746 -17.44 -10.24 12.55
C THR A 746 -16.27 -10.74 13.40
N SER A 747 -16.17 -10.29 14.64
CA SER A 747 -15.13 -10.74 15.57
C SER A 747 -15.66 -10.92 16.97
N LEU A 748 -15.01 -11.80 17.71
CA LEU A 748 -15.22 -12.04 19.13
C LEU A 748 -13.87 -12.22 19.80
N ALA A 749 -13.67 -11.57 20.93
CA ALA A 749 -12.46 -11.70 21.72
C ALA A 749 -12.77 -11.83 23.20
N LEU A 750 -11.91 -12.54 23.91
CA LEU A 750 -11.91 -12.73 25.35
C LEU A 750 -10.55 -12.32 25.89
N ASP A 751 -10.50 -11.28 26.71
CA ASP A 751 -9.31 -10.80 27.40
C ASP A 751 -9.43 -11.20 28.88
N TYR A 752 -8.49 -12.01 29.35
CA TYR A 752 -8.48 -12.50 30.73
C TYR A 752 -7.17 -12.15 31.44
N GLN A 753 -7.27 -11.42 32.54
CA GLN A 753 -6.15 -11.16 33.43
C GLN A 753 -6.08 -12.28 34.47
N LEU A 754 -5.02 -13.09 34.41
CA LEU A 754 -4.85 -14.20 35.33
C LEU A 754 -4.54 -13.70 36.76
N PRO A 755 -5.08 -14.40 37.79
CA PRO A 755 -4.87 -14.04 39.18
C PRO A 755 -3.50 -14.53 39.70
N VAL A 756 -2.43 -13.97 39.13
CA VAL A 756 -1.03 -14.26 39.55
C VAL A 756 -0.40 -12.99 40.14
N SER A 757 0.80 -13.15 40.76
CA SER A 757 1.48 -12.06 41.45
C SER A 757 2.00 -10.92 40.57
N PHE A 758 1.93 -11.05 39.26
CA PHE A 758 2.35 -10.05 38.28
C PHE A 758 1.28 -9.90 37.17
N PRO A 759 1.22 -8.78 36.44
CA PRO A 759 0.30 -8.62 35.34
C PRO A 759 0.53 -9.66 34.25
N LEU A 760 -0.43 -10.55 34.07
CA LEU A 760 -0.43 -11.60 33.04
C LEU A 760 -1.81 -11.63 32.36
N THR A 761 -1.84 -11.31 31.08
CA THR A 761 -3.05 -11.25 30.28
C THR A 761 -2.99 -12.28 29.18
N VAL A 762 -4.08 -13.02 28.99
CA VAL A 762 -4.30 -13.90 27.83
C VAL A 762 -5.49 -13.36 27.04
N THR A 763 -5.28 -13.15 25.74
CA THR A 763 -6.34 -12.77 24.78
C THR A 763 -6.58 -13.94 23.83
N LEU A 764 -7.82 -14.39 23.71
CA LEU A 764 -8.29 -15.25 22.63
C LEU A 764 -9.17 -14.42 21.69
N GLU A 765 -8.86 -14.42 20.41
CA GLU A 765 -9.63 -13.62 19.43
C GLU A 765 -9.88 -14.40 18.15
N GLY A 766 -11.12 -14.38 17.67
CA GLY A 766 -11.54 -14.93 16.40
C GLY A 766 -12.17 -13.86 15.52
N MET A 767 -11.89 -13.89 14.24
CA MET A 767 -12.46 -13.00 13.23
C MET A 767 -12.85 -13.81 11.99
N PHE A 768 -14.04 -13.53 11.45
CA PHE A 768 -14.52 -14.04 10.18
C PHE A 768 -14.78 -12.86 9.22
N SER A 769 -14.51 -13.04 7.94
CA SER A 769 -14.81 -12.09 6.88
C SER A 769 -15.44 -12.77 5.67
N LYS A 770 -16.41 -12.08 5.03
CA LYS A 770 -17.07 -12.50 3.80
C LYS A 770 -17.04 -11.36 2.80
N ASP A 771 -16.64 -11.65 1.56
CA ASP A 771 -16.68 -10.69 0.48
C ASP A 771 -18.11 -10.43 0.01
N ILE A 772 -18.47 -9.17 -0.11
CA ILE A 772 -19.75 -8.70 -0.64
C ILE A 772 -19.54 -8.20 -2.07
N ASN A 773 -18.53 -7.33 -2.27
CA ASN A 773 -18.11 -6.83 -3.56
C ASN A 773 -16.58 -6.98 -3.65
N ALA A 774 -16.08 -8.19 -3.90
CA ALA A 774 -14.67 -8.38 -4.24
C ALA A 774 -14.43 -7.96 -5.69
N VAL A 775 -13.22 -7.50 -5.99
CA VAL A 775 -12.85 -7.01 -7.31
C VAL A 775 -12.19 -8.12 -8.12
N ARG A 776 -12.47 -8.19 -9.41
CA ARG A 776 -11.82 -9.10 -10.36
C ARG A 776 -11.74 -8.47 -11.75
N GLN A 777 -10.82 -8.95 -12.59
CA GLN A 777 -10.86 -8.77 -14.04
C GLN A 777 -11.63 -9.94 -14.67
N TYR A 778 -12.44 -9.62 -15.69
CA TYR A 778 -13.15 -10.61 -16.49
C TYR A 778 -12.95 -10.28 -17.98
N ASN A 779 -12.45 -11.23 -18.76
CA ASN A 779 -12.19 -11.01 -20.18
C ASN A 779 -13.46 -11.31 -20.99
N TYR A 780 -14.13 -10.27 -21.49
CA TYR A 780 -15.35 -10.38 -22.29
C TYR A 780 -15.11 -11.04 -23.65
N ASN A 781 -13.88 -11.00 -24.19
CA ASN A 781 -13.55 -11.59 -25.48
C ASN A 781 -13.42 -13.12 -25.44
N VAL A 782 -13.27 -13.72 -24.26
CA VAL A 782 -13.15 -15.16 -24.10
C VAL A 782 -14.52 -15.80 -23.91
N GLN A 783 -14.90 -16.68 -24.81
CA GLN A 783 -16.15 -17.45 -24.71
C GLN A 783 -16.12 -18.37 -23.49
N ALA A 784 -17.27 -18.51 -22.85
CA ALA A 784 -17.42 -19.50 -21.78
C ALA A 784 -17.29 -20.91 -22.33
N PRO A 785 -16.57 -21.84 -21.65
CA PRO A 785 -16.50 -23.23 -22.07
C PRO A 785 -17.87 -23.85 -22.25
N ASP A 786 -18.15 -24.36 -23.42
CA ASP A 786 -19.39 -25.11 -23.72
C ASP A 786 -19.11 -26.61 -23.53
N LYS A 787 -19.85 -27.21 -22.56
CA LYS A 787 -19.68 -28.61 -22.20
C LYS A 787 -20.07 -29.58 -23.32
N ASP A 788 -20.88 -29.16 -24.28
CA ASP A 788 -21.42 -30.00 -25.32
C ASP A 788 -20.62 -29.94 -26.63
N THR A 789 -19.88 -28.84 -26.85
CA THR A 789 -19.12 -28.59 -28.11
C THR A 789 -17.62 -28.52 -27.93
N TRP A 790 -17.13 -28.16 -26.75
CA TRP A 790 -15.68 -28.03 -26.52
C TRP A 790 -15.03 -29.36 -26.15
N SER A 791 -13.90 -29.64 -26.76
CA SER A 791 -13.09 -30.81 -26.43
C SER A 791 -12.61 -30.77 -25.01
N ARG A 792 -12.40 -31.94 -24.42
CA ARG A 792 -11.75 -32.09 -23.13
C ARG A 792 -10.40 -32.75 -23.33
N PHE A 793 -9.48 -32.49 -22.40
CA PHE A 793 -8.21 -33.17 -22.37
C PHE A 793 -8.43 -34.68 -22.25
N ASN A 794 -7.79 -35.44 -23.14
CA ASN A 794 -7.92 -36.90 -23.12
C ASN A 794 -7.03 -37.52 -22.03
N GLY A 795 -7.52 -37.51 -20.81
CA GLY A 795 -6.80 -38.00 -19.65
C GLY A 795 -7.63 -37.78 -18.37
N PRO A 796 -7.05 -38.09 -17.19
CA PRO A 796 -7.76 -38.00 -15.91
C PRO A 796 -8.06 -36.56 -15.46
N ASP A 797 -7.41 -35.56 -16.06
CA ASP A 797 -7.54 -34.15 -15.73
C ASP A 797 -8.89 -33.54 -16.18
N ASP A 798 -9.51 -34.06 -17.24
CA ASP A 798 -10.84 -33.66 -17.75
C ASP A 798 -11.04 -32.11 -17.89
N ARG A 799 -9.97 -31.34 -18.11
CA ARG A 799 -10.07 -29.90 -18.37
C ARG A 799 -10.52 -29.62 -19.79
N TYR A 800 -11.12 -28.44 -20.01
CA TYR A 800 -11.45 -27.99 -21.36
C TYR A 800 -10.21 -27.67 -22.16
N ILE A 801 -10.22 -28.04 -23.44
CA ILE A 801 -9.26 -27.56 -24.46
C ILE A 801 -9.99 -26.50 -25.27
N TYR A 802 -9.40 -25.33 -25.32
CA TYR A 802 -9.94 -24.16 -26.02
C TYR A 802 -9.82 -24.37 -27.54
N PRO A 803 -10.91 -24.21 -28.31
CA PRO A 803 -10.84 -24.29 -29.77
C PRO A 803 -10.15 -23.04 -30.34
N GLU A 804 -9.65 -23.11 -31.58
CA GLU A 804 -8.97 -21.97 -32.25
C GLU A 804 -9.85 -20.70 -32.32
N ASN A 805 -11.18 -20.83 -32.32
CA ASN A 805 -12.15 -19.74 -32.34
C ASN A 805 -12.75 -19.41 -30.96
N PHE A 806 -12.02 -19.61 -29.88
CA PHE A 806 -12.51 -19.31 -28.52
C PHE A 806 -12.69 -17.83 -28.23
N LEU A 807 -12.08 -16.94 -29.01
CA LEU A 807 -12.26 -15.50 -28.93
C LEU A 807 -13.50 -15.08 -29.72
N GLN A 808 -14.30 -14.16 -29.16
CA GLN A 808 -15.45 -13.58 -29.87
C GLN A 808 -15.00 -12.69 -31.02
N HIS A 809 -13.92 -11.93 -30.82
CA HIS A 809 -13.29 -11.08 -31.83
C HIS A 809 -11.81 -11.48 -31.95
N THR A 810 -11.43 -12.08 -33.06
CA THR A 810 -10.07 -12.58 -33.31
C THR A 810 -9.04 -11.48 -33.58
N ASN A 811 -9.47 -10.28 -33.89
CA ASN A 811 -8.61 -9.11 -34.11
C ASN A 811 -8.13 -8.43 -32.81
N ILE A 812 -8.67 -8.83 -31.66
CA ILE A 812 -8.20 -8.40 -30.34
C ILE A 812 -7.84 -9.61 -29.48
N SER A 813 -6.75 -9.50 -28.71
CA SER A 813 -6.27 -10.58 -27.86
C SER A 813 -7.03 -10.68 -26.53
N SER A 814 -7.54 -9.56 -26.01
CA SER A 814 -8.25 -9.51 -24.74
C SER A 814 -9.20 -8.32 -24.64
N ALA A 815 -10.29 -8.47 -23.88
CA ALA A 815 -11.20 -7.40 -23.50
C ALA A 815 -11.45 -7.50 -21.98
N ASN A 816 -10.50 -6.99 -21.19
CA ASN A 816 -10.50 -7.12 -19.74
C ASN A 816 -11.38 -6.05 -19.10
N VAL A 817 -12.44 -6.46 -18.40
CA VAL A 817 -13.39 -5.58 -17.71
C VAL A 817 -13.26 -5.72 -16.21
N LEU A 818 -13.06 -4.59 -15.54
CA LEU A 818 -13.04 -4.50 -14.08
C LEU A 818 -14.47 -4.66 -13.55
N THR A 819 -14.72 -5.71 -12.76
CA THR A 819 -16.05 -6.03 -12.24
C THR A 819 -16.00 -6.58 -10.82
N ASN A 820 -17.14 -6.93 -10.24
CA ASN A 820 -17.28 -7.44 -8.89
C ASN A 820 -17.67 -8.93 -8.83
N THR A 821 -17.40 -9.54 -7.68
CA THR A 821 -17.89 -10.86 -7.29
C THR A 821 -18.20 -10.88 -5.79
N SER A 822 -19.21 -11.66 -5.38
CA SER A 822 -19.53 -11.91 -3.95
C SER A 822 -18.84 -13.14 -3.38
N LYS A 823 -18.00 -13.81 -4.17
CA LYS A 823 -17.28 -15.01 -3.74
C LYS A 823 -15.99 -14.59 -3.04
N GLY A 824 -15.69 -15.27 -1.95
CA GLY A 824 -14.50 -15.02 -1.13
C GLY A 824 -14.88 -14.95 0.35
N TRP A 825 -13.97 -15.45 1.19
CA TRP A 825 -14.12 -15.44 2.63
C TRP A 825 -12.77 -15.66 3.30
N GLY A 826 -12.65 -15.30 4.58
CA GLY A 826 -11.49 -15.59 5.40
C GLY A 826 -11.83 -15.66 6.87
N TRP A 827 -11.00 -16.37 7.64
CA TRP A 827 -11.07 -16.36 9.09
C TRP A 827 -9.65 -16.33 9.69
N THR A 828 -9.55 -15.75 10.87
CA THR A 828 -8.32 -15.67 11.65
C THR A 828 -8.62 -16.00 13.10
N GLY A 829 -7.85 -16.89 13.68
CA GLY A 829 -7.84 -17.20 15.10
C GLY A 829 -6.52 -16.78 15.71
N ASN A 830 -6.54 -16.11 16.86
CA ASN A 830 -5.36 -15.59 17.53
C ASN A 830 -5.40 -15.91 19.02
N ILE A 831 -4.24 -16.30 19.57
CA ILE A 831 -3.97 -16.29 21.01
C ILE A 831 -2.78 -15.39 21.29
N THR A 832 -2.95 -14.42 22.19
CA THR A 832 -1.89 -13.48 22.61
C THR A 832 -1.71 -13.55 24.12
N VAL A 833 -0.47 -13.67 24.55
CA VAL A 833 -0.06 -13.61 25.97
C VAL A 833 0.79 -12.36 26.17
N MET A 834 0.46 -11.55 27.18
CA MET A 834 1.24 -10.41 27.61
C MET A 834 1.53 -10.52 29.09
N ALA A 835 2.81 -10.33 29.49
CA ALA A 835 3.25 -10.45 30.87
C ALA A 835 4.23 -9.33 31.26
N GLU A 836 4.14 -8.89 32.50
CA GLU A 836 5.09 -8.00 33.15
C GLU A 836 5.63 -8.68 34.42
N PRO A 837 6.47 -9.71 34.30
CA PRO A 837 6.88 -10.55 35.42
C PRO A 837 7.77 -9.83 36.44
N ALA A 838 8.40 -8.73 36.02
CA ALA A 838 9.20 -7.87 36.88
C ALA A 838 9.09 -6.41 36.40
N LYS A 839 9.44 -5.47 37.24
CA LYS A 839 9.50 -4.05 36.92
C LYS A 839 10.38 -3.84 35.68
N ASN A 840 9.86 -3.16 34.67
CA ASN A 840 10.53 -2.85 33.40
C ASN A 840 10.84 -4.07 32.50
N VAL A 841 10.22 -5.22 32.74
CA VAL A 841 10.28 -6.40 31.85
C VAL A 841 8.90 -6.57 31.21
N ASN A 842 8.83 -6.46 29.90
CA ASN A 842 7.60 -6.66 29.13
C ASN A 842 7.81 -7.84 28.18
N ILE A 843 6.90 -8.81 28.24
CA ILE A 843 6.89 -10.00 27.37
C ILE A 843 5.58 -10.01 26.60
N MET A 844 5.67 -10.29 25.31
CA MET A 844 4.51 -10.55 24.46
C MET A 844 4.81 -11.78 23.61
N ALA A 845 3.84 -12.69 23.50
CA ALA A 845 3.87 -13.80 22.54
C ALA A 845 2.48 -13.98 21.95
N ALA A 846 2.42 -14.21 20.65
CA ALA A 846 1.17 -14.45 19.93
C ALA A 846 1.34 -15.57 18.90
N TYR A 847 0.31 -16.42 18.79
CA TYR A 847 0.13 -17.36 17.70
C TYR A 847 -1.13 -16.99 16.93
N THR A 848 -1.03 -16.99 15.62
CA THR A 848 -2.15 -16.68 14.72
C THR A 848 -2.26 -17.75 13.65
N HIS A 849 -3.47 -18.23 13.43
CA HIS A 849 -3.82 -19.05 12.27
C HIS A 849 -4.79 -18.27 11.38
N THR A 850 -4.49 -18.21 10.09
CA THR A 850 -5.31 -17.48 9.10
C THR A 850 -5.60 -18.38 7.89
N GLU A 851 -6.85 -18.44 7.46
CA GLU A 851 -7.25 -18.97 6.17
C GLU A 851 -8.09 -17.94 5.42
N SER A 852 -7.80 -17.72 4.15
CA SER A 852 -8.58 -16.85 3.27
C SER A 852 -8.62 -17.45 1.88
N LYS A 853 -9.80 -17.39 1.26
CA LYS A 853 -10.05 -17.84 -0.13
C LYS A 853 -10.66 -16.72 -0.94
N GLU A 854 -10.21 -16.58 -2.17
CA GLU A 854 -10.64 -15.55 -3.11
C GLU A 854 -10.72 -16.11 -4.54
N ILE A 855 -11.41 -15.40 -5.42
CA ILE A 855 -11.44 -15.72 -6.86
C ILE A 855 -10.21 -15.16 -7.56
N SER A 856 -9.80 -13.95 -7.17
CA SER A 856 -8.65 -13.27 -7.73
C SER A 856 -8.05 -12.35 -6.68
N GLY A 857 -6.74 -12.47 -6.45
CA GLY A 857 -5.96 -11.52 -5.64
C GLY A 857 -5.57 -10.25 -6.41
N MET A 858 -6.11 -10.03 -7.60
CA MET A 858 -5.73 -8.93 -8.50
C MET A 858 -4.20 -8.84 -8.67
N PRO A 859 -3.50 -9.92 -9.02
CA PRO A 859 -2.05 -9.93 -9.15
C PRO A 859 -1.60 -8.99 -10.28
N GLY A 860 -0.51 -8.25 -10.05
CA GLY A 860 -0.01 -7.28 -11.04
C GLY A 860 -0.59 -5.88 -10.89
N SER A 861 -0.23 -5.01 -11.84
CA SER A 861 -0.54 -3.57 -11.83
C SER A 861 -1.25 -3.07 -13.10
N ASP A 862 -1.63 -3.95 -14.00
CA ASP A 862 -2.48 -3.63 -15.16
C ASP A 862 -3.58 -4.69 -15.32
N ALA A 863 -4.61 -4.36 -16.10
CA ALA A 863 -5.80 -5.19 -16.27
C ALA A 863 -5.47 -6.59 -16.84
N ASN A 864 -4.54 -6.67 -17.80
CA ASN A 864 -4.16 -7.93 -18.41
C ASN A 864 -3.36 -8.81 -17.44
N SER A 865 -2.37 -8.26 -16.74
CA SER A 865 -1.61 -9.03 -15.75
C SER A 865 -2.48 -9.47 -14.58
N ALA A 866 -3.44 -8.64 -14.14
CA ALA A 866 -4.39 -8.99 -13.08
C ALA A 866 -5.35 -10.13 -13.48
N TRP A 867 -5.52 -10.37 -14.79
CA TRP A 867 -6.29 -11.49 -15.33
C TRP A 867 -5.40 -12.70 -15.62
N THR A 868 -4.30 -12.53 -16.37
CA THR A 868 -3.45 -13.65 -16.83
C THR A 868 -2.69 -14.36 -15.70
N ASN A 869 -2.32 -13.62 -14.63
CA ASN A 869 -1.55 -14.20 -13.52
C ASN A 869 -2.42 -14.93 -12.46
N VAL A 870 -3.70 -15.16 -12.74
CA VAL A 870 -4.58 -15.96 -11.87
C VAL A 870 -4.45 -17.43 -12.25
N PRO A 871 -3.86 -18.30 -11.41
CA PRO A 871 -3.75 -19.72 -11.69
C PRO A 871 -5.12 -20.36 -11.89
N SER A 872 -5.28 -21.19 -12.91
CA SER A 872 -6.59 -21.75 -13.22
C SER A 872 -6.48 -23.12 -13.91
N ILE A 873 -7.58 -23.88 -13.91
CA ILE A 873 -7.71 -25.13 -14.66
C ILE A 873 -8.36 -24.88 -16.02
N ASN A 874 -9.44 -24.10 -16.01
CA ASN A 874 -10.27 -23.82 -17.19
C ASN A 874 -10.28 -22.32 -17.54
N GLY A 875 -9.12 -21.67 -17.44
CA GLY A 875 -8.92 -20.26 -17.72
C GLY A 875 -9.36 -19.30 -16.58
N PRO A 876 -8.83 -18.07 -16.53
CA PRO A 876 -9.07 -17.12 -15.44
C PRO A 876 -10.52 -16.69 -15.27
N ASN A 877 -11.32 -16.64 -16.35
CA ASN A 877 -12.74 -16.34 -16.27
C ASN A 877 -13.52 -17.39 -15.46
N SER A 878 -13.09 -18.63 -15.50
CA SER A 878 -13.71 -19.79 -14.84
C SER A 878 -13.04 -20.16 -13.51
N SER A 879 -12.20 -19.28 -12.95
CA SER A 879 -11.51 -19.55 -11.69
C SER A 879 -12.48 -19.82 -10.53
N GLY A 880 -12.21 -20.87 -9.77
CA GLY A 880 -12.89 -21.20 -8.53
C GLY A 880 -12.31 -20.44 -7.33
N LEU A 881 -12.86 -20.67 -6.14
CA LEU A 881 -12.27 -20.18 -4.89
C LEU A 881 -10.94 -20.90 -4.63
N MET A 882 -9.87 -20.14 -4.53
CA MET A 882 -8.53 -20.61 -4.18
C MET A 882 -8.02 -19.92 -2.93
N ARG A 883 -7.02 -20.52 -2.26
CA ARG A 883 -6.36 -19.86 -1.13
C ARG A 883 -5.71 -18.57 -1.63
N SER A 884 -5.94 -17.48 -0.90
CA SER A 884 -5.31 -16.20 -1.22
C SER A 884 -3.78 -16.32 -1.17
N GLN A 885 -3.11 -15.75 -2.15
CA GLN A 885 -1.64 -15.68 -2.20
C GLN A 885 -1.04 -14.82 -1.07
N TYR A 886 -1.86 -14.01 -0.41
CA TYR A 886 -1.46 -13.12 0.70
C TYR A 886 -1.59 -13.78 2.08
N VAL A 887 -2.04 -15.04 2.14
CA VAL A 887 -2.19 -15.77 3.40
C VAL A 887 -0.86 -16.34 3.86
N THR A 888 -0.51 -16.03 5.10
CA THR A 888 0.44 -16.80 5.90
C THR A 888 -0.36 -17.63 6.90
N PRO A 889 -0.50 -18.95 6.69
CA PRO A 889 -1.43 -19.77 7.47
C PRO A 889 -1.11 -19.80 8.97
N ASN A 890 0.15 -19.93 9.33
CA ASN A 890 0.56 -20.00 10.74
C ASN A 890 1.64 -18.97 11.00
N ARG A 891 1.51 -18.24 12.09
CA ARG A 891 2.47 -17.22 12.49
C ARG A 891 2.64 -17.18 14.01
N VAL A 892 3.90 -17.12 14.44
CA VAL A 892 4.29 -16.87 15.83
C VAL A 892 5.05 -15.55 15.88
N VAL A 893 4.69 -14.70 16.82
CA VAL A 893 5.42 -13.46 17.12
C VAL A 893 5.69 -13.43 18.60
N ALA A 894 6.91 -13.12 18.99
CA ALA A 894 7.24 -12.91 20.39
C ALA A 894 8.23 -11.75 20.56
N SER A 895 8.11 -11.01 21.66
CA SER A 895 9.06 -9.98 22.03
C SER A 895 9.30 -9.97 23.52
N ILE A 896 10.55 -9.72 23.92
CA ILE A 896 10.98 -9.48 25.29
C ILE A 896 11.68 -8.14 25.30
N ASN A 897 11.23 -7.22 26.15
CA ASN A 897 11.87 -5.92 26.35
C ASN A 897 12.20 -5.76 27.83
N TRP A 898 13.46 -5.50 28.11
CA TRP A 898 13.97 -5.33 29.47
C TRP A 898 14.76 -4.02 29.58
N ARG A 899 14.27 -3.09 30.41
CA ARG A 899 14.95 -1.83 30.71
C ARG A 899 15.64 -1.92 32.06
N VAL A 900 16.96 -1.82 32.06
CA VAL A 900 17.79 -1.79 33.27
C VAL A 900 18.17 -0.35 33.57
N HIS A 901 17.76 0.17 34.73
CA HIS A 901 18.19 1.47 35.20
C HIS A 901 19.52 1.32 35.95
N LEU A 902 20.62 1.81 35.33
CA LEU A 902 21.94 1.80 35.94
C LEU A 902 22.03 2.87 37.04
N ASN A 903 21.36 3.99 36.84
CA ASN A 903 21.18 5.06 37.83
C ASN A 903 19.97 5.93 37.43
N LYS A 904 19.75 7.04 38.16
CA LYS A 904 18.60 7.96 37.87
C LYS A 904 18.65 8.61 36.50
N LYS A 905 19.82 8.64 35.81
CA LYS A 905 20.01 9.32 34.51
C LYS A 905 20.35 8.36 33.36
N THR A 906 20.73 7.12 33.66
CA THR A 906 21.24 6.17 32.68
C THR A 906 20.45 4.87 32.73
N SER A 907 19.99 4.40 31.61
CA SER A 907 19.37 3.09 31.47
C SER A 907 19.87 2.37 30.20
N SER A 908 19.90 1.04 30.26
CA SER A 908 20.13 0.15 29.11
C SER A 908 18.85 -0.58 28.77
N ASN A 909 18.54 -0.70 27.47
CA ASN A 909 17.39 -1.45 26.98
C ASN A 909 17.90 -2.69 26.25
N PHE A 910 17.39 -3.87 26.63
CA PHE A 910 17.61 -5.13 25.96
C PHE A 910 16.31 -5.58 25.32
N SER A 911 16.34 -5.88 24.03
CA SER A 911 15.16 -6.26 23.27
C SER A 911 15.46 -7.48 22.43
N LEU A 912 14.56 -8.48 22.48
CA LEU A 912 14.58 -9.64 21.62
C LEU A 912 13.24 -9.72 20.90
N PHE A 913 13.26 -9.88 19.58
CA PHE A 913 12.07 -10.07 18.76
C PHE A 913 12.22 -11.36 17.97
N TYR A 914 11.19 -12.20 18.03
CA TYR A 914 11.07 -13.42 17.24
C TYR A 914 9.85 -13.35 16.33
N SER A 915 10.00 -13.75 15.09
CA SER A 915 8.91 -13.93 14.14
C SER A 915 9.14 -15.21 13.34
N GLY A 916 8.26 -16.18 13.54
CA GLY A 916 8.23 -17.42 12.78
C GLY A 916 6.90 -17.54 12.02
N TYR A 917 6.94 -18.02 10.78
CA TYR A 917 5.74 -18.16 9.98
C TYR A 917 5.90 -19.27 8.94
N SER A 918 4.77 -19.90 8.59
CA SER A 918 4.71 -20.79 7.43
C SER A 918 4.72 -19.97 6.15
N SER A 919 5.33 -20.50 5.10
CA SER A 919 5.28 -19.87 3.78
C SER A 919 3.84 -19.64 3.32
N SER A 920 3.63 -18.60 2.50
CA SER A 920 2.40 -18.46 1.72
C SER A 920 2.24 -19.65 0.77
N GLY A 921 1.00 -19.93 0.36
CA GLY A 921 0.72 -20.96 -0.64
C GLY A 921 1.35 -20.59 -1.99
N TYR A 922 1.77 -21.60 -2.74
CA TYR A 922 2.19 -21.48 -4.14
C TYR A 922 1.51 -22.59 -4.94
N SER A 923 1.46 -22.41 -6.26
CA SER A 923 0.87 -23.38 -7.19
C SER A 923 1.89 -23.81 -8.21
N PHE A 924 1.90 -25.09 -8.56
CA PHE A 924 2.64 -25.58 -9.71
C PHE A 924 1.79 -25.39 -10.96
N MET A 925 2.41 -24.85 -12.00
CA MET A 925 1.79 -24.58 -13.29
C MET A 925 2.62 -25.21 -14.41
N TYR A 926 1.96 -25.52 -15.53
CA TYR A 926 2.67 -25.84 -16.76
C TYR A 926 3.46 -24.63 -17.26
N SER A 927 4.62 -24.88 -17.89
CA SER A 927 5.46 -23.82 -18.47
C SER A 927 4.95 -23.31 -19.82
N ASN A 928 3.95 -23.99 -20.40
CA ASN A 928 3.28 -23.64 -21.64
C ASN A 928 1.78 -23.43 -21.40
N ASP A 929 1.10 -22.91 -22.42
CA ASP A 929 -0.36 -22.87 -22.50
C ASP A 929 -0.86 -24.30 -22.79
N MET A 930 -1.26 -24.99 -21.72
CA MET A 930 -1.62 -26.41 -21.78
C MET A 930 -3.02 -26.63 -22.40
N ASN A 931 -3.92 -25.68 -22.17
CA ASN A 931 -5.32 -25.81 -22.59
C ASN A 931 -5.68 -24.97 -23.84
N GLY A 932 -4.73 -24.21 -24.40
CA GLY A 932 -4.90 -23.41 -25.61
C GLY A 932 -5.67 -22.10 -25.43
N ASN A 933 -5.73 -21.56 -24.21
CA ASN A 933 -6.48 -20.34 -23.91
C ASN A 933 -5.70 -19.03 -24.13
N GLY A 934 -4.49 -19.10 -24.62
CA GLY A 934 -3.57 -17.96 -24.85
C GLY A 934 -2.83 -17.49 -23.59
N VAL A 935 -2.91 -18.21 -22.46
CA VAL A 935 -2.29 -17.84 -21.18
C VAL A 935 -1.51 -19.00 -20.57
N THR A 936 -0.29 -18.74 -20.05
CA THR A 936 0.56 -19.74 -19.39
C THR A 936 0.34 -19.75 -17.87
N ASN A 937 -0.87 -20.05 -17.41
CA ASN A 937 -1.26 -20.07 -16.00
C ASN A 937 -1.99 -21.37 -15.59
N ASP A 938 -1.86 -22.40 -16.39
CA ASP A 938 -2.53 -23.67 -16.19
C ASP A 938 -1.95 -24.44 -15.02
N LEU A 939 -2.79 -24.76 -14.03
CA LEU A 939 -2.41 -25.59 -12.90
C LEU A 939 -2.10 -27.01 -13.35
N ILE A 940 -0.99 -27.59 -12.87
CA ILE A 940 -0.67 -28.99 -13.17
C ILE A 940 -1.68 -29.93 -12.54
N TYR A 941 -1.92 -31.06 -13.20
CA TYR A 941 -2.67 -32.16 -12.64
C TYR A 941 -1.78 -32.97 -11.70
N ILE A 942 -2.26 -33.25 -10.49
CA ILE A 942 -1.57 -34.10 -9.52
C ILE A 942 -2.22 -35.48 -9.56
N PRO A 943 -1.55 -36.52 -10.07
CA PRO A 943 -2.13 -37.85 -10.22
C PRO A 943 -2.28 -38.54 -8.86
N LYS A 944 -3.32 -39.34 -8.71
CA LYS A 944 -3.53 -40.24 -7.57
C LYS A 944 -2.66 -41.49 -7.63
N THR A 945 -2.40 -41.96 -8.84
CA THR A 945 -1.53 -43.11 -9.12
C THR A 945 -0.53 -42.75 -10.21
N LYS A 946 0.60 -43.44 -10.23
CA LYS A 946 1.68 -43.16 -11.19
C LYS A 946 1.23 -43.38 -12.65
N ASP A 947 0.29 -44.28 -12.89
CA ASP A 947 -0.15 -44.71 -14.21
C ASP A 947 -1.18 -43.76 -14.85
N GLU A 948 -1.67 -42.75 -14.11
CA GLU A 948 -2.63 -41.79 -14.64
C GLU A 948 -2.03 -40.85 -15.70
N ILE A 949 -0.72 -40.62 -15.66
CA ILE A 949 0.00 -39.76 -16.59
C ILE A 949 1.03 -40.57 -17.38
N LYS A 950 1.04 -40.41 -18.71
CA LYS A 950 2.08 -40.94 -19.58
C LYS A 950 3.23 -39.92 -19.70
N PHE A 951 4.42 -40.31 -19.30
CA PHE A 951 5.64 -39.54 -19.45
C PHE A 951 6.41 -40.00 -20.67
N THR A 952 7.30 -39.14 -21.17
CA THR A 952 8.19 -39.43 -22.29
C THR A 952 9.22 -40.51 -21.92
N SER A 953 9.62 -40.54 -20.64
CA SER A 953 10.55 -41.53 -20.09
C SER A 953 10.07 -42.10 -18.75
N THR A 954 10.54 -43.26 -18.38
CA THR A 954 10.28 -43.87 -17.07
C THR A 954 10.99 -43.08 -15.97
N GLU A 955 12.16 -42.54 -16.27
CA GLU A 955 12.95 -41.71 -15.35
C GLU A 955 12.19 -40.44 -14.94
N ASP A 956 11.56 -39.75 -15.88
CA ASP A 956 10.76 -38.55 -15.62
C ASP A 956 9.51 -38.90 -14.78
N ALA A 957 8.85 -40.02 -15.10
CA ALA A 957 7.72 -40.53 -14.34
C ALA A 957 8.10 -40.83 -12.88
N ASP A 958 9.26 -41.47 -12.67
CA ASP A 958 9.77 -41.78 -11.34
C ASP A 958 10.17 -40.53 -10.55
N ALA A 959 10.82 -39.60 -11.21
CA ALA A 959 11.22 -38.32 -10.61
C ALA A 959 10.00 -37.49 -10.17
N PHE A 960 8.99 -37.36 -11.05
CA PHE A 960 7.75 -36.65 -10.74
C PHE A 960 6.96 -37.34 -9.61
N TRP A 961 6.83 -38.68 -9.65
CA TRP A 961 6.14 -39.45 -8.61
C TRP A 961 6.85 -39.35 -7.27
N LYS A 962 8.18 -39.38 -7.25
CA LYS A 962 8.99 -39.15 -6.07
C LYS A 962 8.77 -37.75 -5.50
N PHE A 963 8.72 -36.72 -6.37
CA PHE A 963 8.44 -35.35 -5.98
C PHE A 963 7.04 -35.21 -5.35
N VAL A 964 6.00 -35.79 -5.97
CA VAL A 964 4.64 -35.78 -5.42
C VAL A 964 4.58 -36.44 -4.05
N ASN A 965 5.23 -37.58 -3.90
CA ASN A 965 5.15 -38.36 -2.64
C ASN A 965 5.96 -37.78 -1.48
N GLN A 966 6.98 -36.99 -1.74
CA GLN A 966 7.76 -36.30 -0.69
C GLN A 966 7.00 -35.12 -0.06
N ASP A 967 6.05 -34.53 -0.79
CA ASP A 967 5.28 -33.39 -0.31
C ASP A 967 3.97 -33.85 0.37
N PRO A 968 3.78 -33.58 1.67
CA PRO A 968 2.60 -34.00 2.42
C PRO A 968 1.27 -33.45 1.87
N TYR A 969 1.29 -32.32 1.14
CA TYR A 969 0.11 -31.73 0.52
C TYR A 969 -0.21 -32.38 -0.82
N LEU A 970 0.79 -32.54 -1.69
CA LEU A 970 0.59 -33.15 -3.03
C LEU A 970 0.22 -34.63 -2.94
N LYS A 971 0.72 -35.36 -1.92
CA LYS A 971 0.44 -36.77 -1.68
C LYS A 971 -1.03 -37.05 -1.30
N LYS A 972 -1.80 -36.07 -0.82
CA LYS A 972 -3.20 -36.21 -0.42
C LYS A 972 -4.16 -36.29 -1.61
#